data_fdc299298a95d6089ebf0f0f3b323365
#
_entry.id   fdc299298a95d6089ebf0f0f3b323365
#
_cell.length_a   1.000
_cell.length_b   1.000
_cell.length_c   1.000
_cell.angle_alpha   90.00
_cell.angle_beta   90.00
_cell.angle_gamma   90.00
#
_symmetry.space_group_name_H-M   'P 1'
#
loop_
_entity.id
_entity.type
_entity.pdbx_description
1 polymer ?
#
loop_
_entity_poly.entity_id
_entity_poly.type
_entity_poly.pdbx_seq_one_letter_code
_entity_poly.pdbx_strand_id
1 'polypeptide(L)'
;MKQLIQNFKTGELYVDELPAPSLSNAMVLVENEFSLISAGTEKGTVKVAQSSLIGKAKQRPDLVAQVLQNIKKEGLMATLEKVRTKLDSLKALGYSTAGVVKASMDTNGKFKVGERVACAGQDYASHAEVVAVPQNLVVKIPDNVSFEEASFTTLGAIALQGVRQANPKLGETVCVIGLGLLGQITCQLLAANGCRVFGIDVSNSMVELAKKVSKTESISRNDAGLKTAVETFTRGYGFDKIIITAAAPTNDPIELSAEIARKKGEIIIVGAVKMDLPREPYFFKKELELKMSCSYGPGRYDKVYEELGNDYPFAYVRWTEQRNMEAFLDLVALGRLNLKELITHTFDIDDAVKAYDLVLGKVQEPFVGILLRYPPNDNKHSKQINTIAKPTNGKIKTSFIGAGSFAQSYLIPNLKGLNVTLDTVITNNGINAKNVAGKFGFAAASTDANQVYQDKNAQVVFVASRHDSHAMYVEKAIQSGKHVFVEKPLCLNETELASIQTLMQNNTQSLVMVGFNRRFAPVAVELNNLFSKITEPKVVNIRVNAGFIPLDHWTQQAEIGGGRIVGEICHFIDLMQFFTNSTPIKVYADCISSNSIQAKNDDNIAIVIRFANGSIGNLTYVANGDKSLPKERIEVFGGNICGVINDFKDGAIYKNNKVTSLKSSGKGHSQEVAAFIKSIEQGTASPISFESIHATTLTTFKILDAIRTGLPQTIN
;
A
#
# COMPACT_ATOMS: atom_id res chain seq x y z
N MET A 1 2.38 -3.19 -21.76
CA MET A 1 1.46 -4.32 -21.48
C MET A 1 0.04 -3.81 -21.35
N LYS A 2 -0.94 -4.62 -21.77
CA LYS A 2 -2.36 -4.31 -21.57
C LYS A 2 -2.81 -4.67 -20.16
N GLN A 3 -3.66 -3.84 -19.58
CA GLN A 3 -4.27 -4.07 -18.27
C GLN A 3 -5.65 -3.45 -18.21
N LEU A 4 -6.61 -4.14 -17.57
CA LEU A 4 -7.92 -3.58 -17.26
C LEU A 4 -7.82 -2.66 -16.05
N ILE A 5 -8.26 -1.43 -16.21
CA ILE A 5 -8.24 -0.40 -15.18
C ILE A 5 -9.59 0.26 -15.01
N GLN A 6 -9.82 0.74 -13.80
CA GLN A 6 -10.98 1.54 -13.46
C GLN A 6 -10.55 2.94 -13.03
N ASN A 7 -11.12 3.95 -13.63
CA ASN A 7 -11.04 5.33 -13.13
C ASN A 7 -11.97 5.47 -11.92
N PHE A 8 -11.41 5.65 -10.73
CA PHE A 8 -12.22 5.70 -9.52
C PHE A 8 -13.10 6.94 -9.42
N LYS A 9 -12.77 8.02 -10.13
CA LYS A 9 -13.55 9.26 -10.16
C LYS A 9 -14.78 9.15 -11.06
N THR A 10 -14.58 8.68 -12.29
CA THR A 10 -15.66 8.57 -13.30
C THR A 10 -16.40 7.25 -13.22
N GLY A 11 -15.78 6.21 -12.63
CA GLY A 11 -16.29 4.85 -12.63
C GLY A 11 -16.09 4.09 -13.94
N GLU A 12 -15.44 4.71 -14.92
CA GLU A 12 -15.21 4.15 -16.25
C GLU A 12 -14.21 2.98 -16.19
N LEU A 13 -14.51 1.94 -16.97
CA LEU A 13 -13.67 0.77 -17.17
C LEU A 13 -13.09 0.80 -18.58
N TYR A 14 -11.81 0.54 -18.71
CA TYR A 14 -11.15 0.45 -20.01
C TYR A 14 -9.87 -0.39 -19.91
N VAL A 15 -9.47 -0.97 -21.03
CA VAL A 15 -8.15 -1.61 -21.17
C VAL A 15 -7.16 -0.56 -21.67
N ASP A 16 -5.99 -0.52 -21.07
CA ASP A 16 -4.98 0.48 -21.38
C ASP A 16 -3.58 -0.12 -21.46
N GLU A 17 -2.72 0.50 -22.25
CA GLU A 17 -1.30 0.15 -22.30
C GLU A 17 -0.52 0.83 -21.17
N LEU A 18 0.15 0.03 -20.37
CA LEU A 18 0.91 0.45 -19.21
C LEU A 18 2.35 -0.07 -19.28
N PRO A 19 3.32 0.58 -18.59
CA PRO A 19 4.61 -0.02 -18.33
C PRO A 19 4.44 -1.37 -17.61
N ALA A 20 5.17 -2.40 -18.04
CA ALA A 20 5.20 -3.67 -17.33
C ALA A 20 5.80 -3.47 -15.92
N PRO A 21 5.33 -4.18 -14.88
CA PRO A 21 5.81 -3.99 -13.51
C PRO A 21 7.28 -4.38 -13.39
N SER A 22 8.00 -3.70 -12.49
CA SER A 22 9.35 -4.10 -12.09
C SER A 22 9.30 -5.13 -10.96
N LEU A 23 10.27 -6.03 -10.97
CA LEU A 23 10.46 -7.03 -9.94
C LEU A 23 11.20 -6.43 -8.75
N SER A 24 10.74 -6.71 -7.55
CA SER A 24 11.40 -6.39 -6.29
C SER A 24 11.67 -7.65 -5.47
N ASN A 25 12.38 -7.51 -4.36
CA ASN A 25 12.69 -8.63 -3.47
C ASN A 25 11.43 -9.38 -3.01
N ALA A 26 11.52 -10.69 -2.84
CA ALA A 26 10.43 -11.59 -2.46
C ALA A 26 9.24 -11.60 -3.46
N MET A 27 9.45 -11.26 -4.74
CA MET A 27 8.41 -11.24 -5.77
C MET A 27 8.74 -12.15 -6.96
N VAL A 28 7.69 -12.54 -7.66
CA VAL A 28 7.72 -13.33 -8.90
C VAL A 28 7.01 -12.55 -10.00
N LEU A 29 7.67 -12.41 -11.16
CA LEU A 29 7.10 -11.80 -12.36
C LEU A 29 6.45 -12.90 -13.19
N VAL A 30 5.16 -12.77 -13.46
CA VAL A 30 4.36 -13.78 -14.16
C VAL A 30 3.70 -13.15 -15.39
N GLU A 31 3.84 -13.82 -16.54
CA GLU A 31 3.06 -13.54 -17.73
C GLU A 31 1.79 -14.39 -17.64
N ASN A 32 0.65 -13.72 -17.62
CA ASN A 32 -0.65 -14.37 -17.45
C ASN A 32 -1.10 -15.03 -18.75
N GLU A 33 -1.70 -16.22 -18.62
CA GLU A 33 -2.45 -16.93 -19.67
C GLU A 33 -3.96 -16.71 -19.46
N PHE A 34 -4.41 -16.81 -18.21
CA PHE A 34 -5.80 -16.60 -17.83
C PHE A 34 -5.94 -15.89 -16.48
N SER A 35 -7.02 -15.14 -16.34
CA SER A 35 -7.49 -14.63 -15.06
C SER A 35 -8.99 -14.82 -14.91
N LEU A 36 -9.45 -15.02 -13.67
CA LEU A 36 -10.85 -15.24 -13.33
C LEU A 36 -11.48 -13.97 -12.76
N ILE A 37 -12.61 -13.55 -13.30
CA ILE A 37 -13.40 -12.43 -12.76
C ILE A 37 -14.21 -12.95 -11.55
N SER A 38 -14.00 -12.34 -10.41
CA SER A 38 -14.80 -12.59 -9.21
C SER A 38 -16.04 -11.69 -9.19
N ALA A 39 -17.07 -12.13 -9.87
CA ALA A 39 -18.27 -11.31 -10.12
C ALA A 39 -18.91 -10.76 -8.83
N GLY A 40 -18.90 -11.48 -7.72
CA GLY A 40 -19.43 -11.03 -6.43
C GLY A 40 -18.67 -9.80 -5.87
N THR A 41 -17.35 -9.90 -5.79
CA THR A 41 -16.48 -8.86 -5.20
C THR A 41 -16.29 -7.70 -6.16
N GLU A 42 -15.98 -7.98 -7.42
CA GLU A 42 -15.62 -6.95 -8.38
C GLU A 42 -16.82 -6.12 -8.83
N LYS A 43 -18.02 -6.72 -8.95
CA LYS A 43 -19.27 -5.97 -9.16
C LYS A 43 -19.49 -4.90 -8.08
N GLY A 44 -19.22 -5.25 -6.82
CA GLY A 44 -19.29 -4.31 -5.70
C GLY A 44 -18.32 -3.14 -5.87
N THR A 45 -17.05 -3.45 -6.15
CA THR A 45 -15.99 -2.46 -6.37
C THR A 45 -16.31 -1.50 -7.51
N VAL A 46 -16.76 -2.05 -8.65
CA VAL A 46 -17.13 -1.25 -9.83
C VAL A 46 -18.32 -0.34 -9.53
N LYS A 47 -19.37 -0.85 -8.88
CA LYS A 47 -20.54 -0.05 -8.51
C LYS A 47 -20.20 1.08 -7.53
N VAL A 48 -19.31 0.85 -6.56
CA VAL A 48 -18.83 1.91 -5.66
C VAL A 48 -18.16 3.03 -6.45
N ALA A 49 -17.28 2.70 -7.40
CA ALA A 49 -16.60 3.69 -8.22
C ALA A 49 -17.56 4.45 -9.15
N GLN A 50 -18.64 3.82 -9.61
CA GLN A 50 -19.68 4.43 -10.44
C GLN A 50 -20.69 5.29 -9.66
N SER A 51 -20.70 5.17 -8.31
CA SER A 51 -21.62 5.97 -7.49
C SER A 51 -21.22 7.46 -7.45
N SER A 52 -22.20 8.34 -7.19
CA SER A 52 -21.93 9.76 -6.93
C SER A 52 -21.02 9.94 -5.70
N LEU A 53 -20.40 11.11 -5.56
CA LEU A 53 -19.54 11.42 -4.38
C LEU A 53 -20.29 11.23 -3.06
N ILE A 54 -21.58 11.59 -3.02
CA ILE A 54 -22.44 11.37 -1.85
C ILE A 54 -22.68 9.87 -1.64
N GLY A 55 -22.88 9.11 -2.73
CA GLY A 55 -23.02 7.65 -2.68
C GLY A 55 -21.76 6.96 -2.16
N LYS A 56 -20.56 7.39 -2.64
CA LYS A 56 -19.27 6.90 -2.12
C LYS A 56 -19.09 7.20 -0.64
N ALA A 57 -19.46 8.41 -0.20
CA ALA A 57 -19.40 8.81 1.22
C ALA A 57 -20.31 7.97 2.11
N LYS A 58 -21.55 7.70 1.67
CA LYS A 58 -22.49 6.82 2.41
C LYS A 58 -22.01 5.37 2.53
N GLN A 59 -21.33 4.86 1.49
CA GLN A 59 -20.82 3.49 1.49
C GLN A 59 -19.50 3.32 2.27
N ARG A 60 -18.78 4.42 2.55
CA ARG A 60 -17.50 4.43 3.25
C ARG A 60 -17.46 5.50 4.36
N PRO A 61 -18.29 5.35 5.41
CA PRO A 61 -18.34 6.29 6.53
C PRO A 61 -17.01 6.38 7.29
N ASP A 62 -16.21 5.32 7.27
CA ASP A 62 -14.85 5.26 7.80
C ASP A 62 -13.92 6.29 7.13
N LEU A 63 -13.99 6.41 5.80
CA LEU A 63 -13.20 7.39 5.05
C LEU A 63 -13.67 8.83 5.30
N VAL A 64 -14.98 9.03 5.48
CA VAL A 64 -15.52 10.35 5.82
C VAL A 64 -15.01 10.80 7.20
N ALA A 65 -15.02 9.92 8.20
CA ALA A 65 -14.47 10.20 9.52
C ALA A 65 -12.98 10.57 9.45
N GLN A 66 -12.21 9.84 8.62
CA GLN A 66 -10.79 10.12 8.39
C GLN A 66 -10.57 11.49 7.72
N VAL A 67 -11.39 11.87 6.74
CA VAL A 67 -11.34 13.19 6.10
C VAL A 67 -11.60 14.30 7.11
N LEU A 68 -12.63 14.15 7.96
CA LEU A 68 -12.96 15.13 9.01
C LEU A 68 -11.80 15.28 10.03
N GLN A 69 -11.15 14.17 10.40
CA GLN A 69 -9.96 14.22 11.25
C GLN A 69 -8.78 14.94 10.57
N ASN A 70 -8.57 14.69 9.27
CA ASN A 70 -7.49 15.34 8.51
C ASN A 70 -7.74 16.84 8.35
N ILE A 71 -8.98 17.29 8.15
CA ILE A 71 -9.32 18.71 8.11
C ILE A 71 -8.93 19.42 9.42
N LYS A 72 -9.18 18.77 10.57
CA LYS A 72 -8.78 19.29 11.88
C LYS A 72 -7.26 19.37 12.06
N LYS A 73 -6.50 18.42 11.46
CA LYS A 73 -5.04 18.33 11.61
C LYS A 73 -4.25 19.20 10.65
N GLU A 74 -4.62 19.18 9.39
CA GLU A 74 -3.81 19.72 8.28
C GLU A 74 -4.49 20.91 7.58
N GLY A 75 -5.74 21.20 7.95
CA GLY A 75 -6.56 22.24 7.33
C GLY A 75 -7.35 21.74 6.12
N LEU A 76 -8.35 22.54 5.72
CA LEU A 76 -9.32 22.18 4.68
C LEU A 76 -8.65 22.00 3.31
N MET A 77 -7.79 22.93 2.89
CA MET A 77 -7.19 22.91 1.54
C MET A 77 -6.27 21.72 1.33
N ALA A 78 -5.37 21.44 2.28
CA ALA A 78 -4.47 20.27 2.18
C ALA A 78 -5.24 18.94 2.17
N THR A 79 -6.31 18.86 2.96
CA THR A 79 -7.17 17.67 3.00
C THR A 79 -7.96 17.50 1.70
N LEU A 80 -8.50 18.57 1.13
CA LEU A 80 -9.20 18.52 -0.16
C LEU A 80 -8.29 18.07 -1.29
N GLU A 81 -7.04 18.51 -1.31
CA GLU A 81 -6.05 18.08 -2.29
C GLU A 81 -5.71 16.59 -2.18
N LYS A 82 -5.55 16.08 -0.95
CA LYS A 82 -5.38 14.63 -0.69
C LYS A 82 -6.58 13.82 -1.15
N VAL A 83 -7.80 14.29 -0.84
CA VAL A 83 -9.04 13.64 -1.28
C VAL A 83 -9.13 13.63 -2.80
N ARG A 84 -8.83 14.75 -3.46
CA ARG A 84 -8.81 14.86 -4.92
C ARG A 84 -7.79 13.90 -5.54
N THR A 85 -6.57 13.86 -5.01
CA THR A 85 -5.53 12.93 -5.48
C THR A 85 -5.97 11.48 -5.34
N LYS A 86 -6.66 11.10 -4.25
CA LYS A 86 -7.19 9.75 -4.05
C LYS A 86 -8.37 9.43 -4.97
N LEU A 87 -9.22 10.41 -5.25
CA LEU A 87 -10.32 10.25 -6.22
C LEU A 87 -9.82 10.14 -7.66
N ASP A 88 -8.79 10.88 -8.03
CA ASP A 88 -8.17 10.83 -9.36
C ASP A 88 -7.31 9.58 -9.59
N SER A 89 -7.27 8.62 -8.63
CA SER A 89 -6.50 7.39 -8.78
C SER A 89 -7.14 6.40 -9.76
N LEU A 90 -6.28 5.73 -10.52
CA LEU A 90 -6.64 4.56 -11.31
C LEU A 90 -6.48 3.30 -10.45
N LYS A 91 -7.36 2.32 -10.64
CA LYS A 91 -7.33 1.06 -9.91
C LYS A 91 -7.24 -0.12 -10.85
N ALA A 92 -6.40 -1.10 -10.52
CA ALA A 92 -6.43 -2.42 -11.10
C ALA A 92 -7.68 -3.19 -10.62
N LEU A 93 -8.20 -4.08 -11.49
CA LEU A 93 -9.21 -5.06 -11.14
C LEU A 93 -8.62 -6.47 -11.26
N GLY A 94 -9.27 -7.43 -10.63
CA GLY A 94 -8.80 -8.81 -10.58
C GLY A 94 -7.88 -9.09 -9.38
N TYR A 95 -7.84 -10.37 -8.99
CA TYR A 95 -6.98 -10.87 -7.91
C TYR A 95 -6.72 -12.39 -7.99
N SER A 96 -7.00 -13.02 -9.15
CA SER A 96 -6.83 -14.46 -9.39
C SER A 96 -6.38 -14.70 -10.81
N THR A 97 -5.13 -15.14 -10.99
CA THR A 97 -4.52 -15.35 -12.32
C THR A 97 -3.75 -16.66 -12.38
N ALA A 98 -3.50 -17.14 -13.59
CA ALA A 98 -2.62 -18.27 -13.87
C ALA A 98 -1.75 -17.95 -15.09
N GLY A 99 -0.47 -18.32 -15.04
CA GLY A 99 0.48 -17.97 -16.10
C GLY A 99 1.84 -18.64 -15.91
N VAL A 100 2.86 -18.04 -16.55
CA VAL A 100 4.23 -18.56 -16.61
C VAL A 100 5.20 -17.57 -15.97
N VAL A 101 6.11 -18.07 -15.14
CA VAL A 101 7.17 -17.27 -14.51
C VAL A 101 8.13 -16.74 -15.57
N LYS A 102 8.32 -15.42 -15.61
CA LYS A 102 9.30 -14.75 -16.47
C LYS A 102 10.57 -14.33 -15.74
N ALA A 103 10.48 -14.02 -14.46
CA ALA A 103 11.61 -13.73 -13.58
C ALA A 103 11.19 -13.95 -12.12
N SER A 104 12.15 -14.25 -11.26
CA SER A 104 11.91 -14.40 -9.82
C SER A 104 13.04 -13.76 -9.02
N MET A 105 12.65 -13.12 -7.92
CA MET A 105 13.51 -12.69 -6.82
C MET A 105 12.97 -13.26 -5.49
N ASP A 106 12.37 -14.47 -5.55
CA ASP A 106 11.93 -15.18 -4.37
C ASP A 106 13.11 -15.58 -3.48
N THR A 107 12.93 -15.40 -2.18
CA THR A 107 14.03 -15.60 -1.21
C THR A 107 14.38 -17.07 -0.98
N ASN A 108 13.51 -18.00 -1.40
CA ASN A 108 13.62 -19.43 -1.15
C ASN A 108 14.02 -20.24 -2.39
N GLY A 109 14.21 -19.62 -3.56
CA GLY A 109 14.51 -20.29 -4.81
C GLY A 109 13.44 -21.27 -5.30
N LYS A 110 12.19 -21.06 -4.88
CA LYS A 110 11.05 -21.94 -5.15
C LYS A 110 10.57 -21.85 -6.61
N PHE A 111 10.65 -20.64 -7.21
CA PHE A 111 10.07 -20.35 -8.52
C PHE A 111 11.13 -20.11 -9.58
N LYS A 112 11.09 -20.88 -10.68
CA LYS A 112 12.03 -20.80 -11.81
C LYS A 112 11.33 -20.27 -13.06
N VAL A 113 12.10 -19.60 -13.93
CA VAL A 113 11.62 -19.12 -15.23
C VAL A 113 11.07 -20.32 -16.04
N GLY A 114 9.91 -20.12 -16.64
CA GLY A 114 9.21 -21.15 -17.43
C GLY A 114 8.25 -22.04 -16.62
N GLU A 115 8.27 -21.99 -15.29
CA GLU A 115 7.32 -22.75 -14.47
C GLU A 115 5.91 -22.16 -14.54
N ARG A 116 4.91 -23.05 -14.54
CA ARG A 116 3.48 -22.74 -14.53
C ARG A 116 3.04 -22.41 -13.11
N VAL A 117 2.41 -21.27 -12.91
CA VAL A 117 2.01 -20.80 -11.58
C VAL A 117 0.62 -20.19 -11.56
N ALA A 118 -0.08 -20.35 -10.43
CA ALA A 118 -1.28 -19.60 -10.09
C ALA A 118 -0.95 -18.55 -9.06
N CYS A 119 -1.58 -17.38 -9.20
CA CYS A 119 -1.31 -16.19 -8.41
C CYS A 119 -2.56 -15.65 -7.75
N ALA A 120 -2.42 -15.15 -6.53
CA ALA A 120 -3.48 -14.50 -5.77
C ALA A 120 -3.08 -13.07 -5.38
N GLY A 121 -4.06 -12.31 -4.91
CA GLY A 121 -3.84 -11.02 -4.25
C GLY A 121 -4.42 -9.83 -4.99
N GLN A 122 -5.23 -9.07 -4.26
CA GLN A 122 -5.71 -7.78 -4.75
C GLN A 122 -4.52 -6.83 -4.92
N ASP A 123 -4.52 -6.07 -6.01
CA ASP A 123 -3.44 -5.18 -6.46
C ASP A 123 -2.17 -5.91 -6.96
N TYR A 124 -2.10 -7.24 -6.86
CA TYR A 124 -1.00 -8.07 -7.36
C TYR A 124 -1.42 -8.92 -8.55
N ALA A 125 -2.27 -9.92 -8.36
CA ALA A 125 -2.74 -10.83 -9.42
C ALA A 125 -3.93 -10.21 -10.19
N SER A 126 -3.72 -9.05 -10.79
CA SER A 126 -4.73 -8.26 -11.48
C SER A 126 -4.95 -8.73 -12.93
N HIS A 127 -6.03 -8.25 -13.57
CA HIS A 127 -6.32 -8.48 -14.98
C HIS A 127 -5.36 -7.69 -15.88
N ALA A 128 -4.16 -8.23 -16.08
CA ALA A 128 -3.07 -7.66 -16.86
C ALA A 128 -2.29 -8.76 -17.59
N GLU A 129 -1.61 -8.42 -18.69
CA GLU A 129 -0.73 -9.37 -19.40
C GLU A 129 0.43 -9.84 -18.52
N VAL A 130 0.98 -8.96 -17.68
CA VAL A 130 2.09 -9.26 -16.78
C VAL A 130 1.80 -8.75 -15.39
N VAL A 131 2.09 -9.57 -14.38
CA VAL A 131 1.92 -9.21 -12.97
C VAL A 131 3.20 -9.50 -12.18
N ALA A 132 3.50 -8.66 -11.17
CA ALA A 132 4.53 -8.92 -10.18
C ALA A 132 3.83 -9.27 -8.85
N VAL A 133 4.03 -10.48 -8.35
CA VAL A 133 3.26 -11.04 -7.25
C VAL A 133 4.20 -11.47 -6.12
N PRO A 134 3.90 -11.12 -4.84
CA PRO A 134 4.66 -11.61 -3.70
C PRO A 134 4.75 -13.15 -3.67
N GLN A 135 5.90 -13.67 -3.30
CA GLN A 135 6.19 -15.12 -3.36
C GLN A 135 5.19 -15.99 -2.58
N ASN A 136 4.64 -15.50 -1.46
CA ASN A 136 3.66 -16.25 -0.66
C ASN A 136 2.25 -16.24 -1.25
N LEU A 137 2.03 -15.47 -2.32
CA LEU A 137 0.78 -15.44 -3.09
C LEU A 137 0.90 -16.18 -4.43
N VAL A 138 1.97 -16.93 -4.63
CA VAL A 138 2.25 -17.71 -5.84
C VAL A 138 2.36 -19.20 -5.48
N VAL A 139 1.76 -20.07 -6.31
CA VAL A 139 1.86 -21.53 -6.16
C VAL A 139 2.09 -22.18 -7.52
N LYS A 140 2.79 -23.32 -7.54
CA LYS A 140 3.00 -24.10 -8.77
C LYS A 140 1.72 -24.80 -9.20
N ILE A 141 1.49 -24.85 -10.50
CA ILE A 141 0.35 -25.59 -11.10
C ILE A 141 0.81 -27.03 -11.39
N PRO A 142 0.10 -28.05 -10.91
CA PRO A 142 0.35 -29.44 -11.31
C PRO A 142 0.24 -29.64 -12.83
N ASP A 143 1.03 -30.57 -13.39
CA ASP A 143 1.15 -30.77 -14.85
C ASP A 143 -0.19 -31.08 -15.56
N ASN A 144 -1.09 -31.77 -14.88
CA ASN A 144 -2.40 -32.18 -15.40
C ASN A 144 -3.52 -31.16 -15.15
N VAL A 145 -3.22 -29.96 -14.57
CA VAL A 145 -4.18 -28.89 -14.36
C VAL A 145 -3.95 -27.80 -15.44
N SER A 146 -5.01 -27.39 -16.12
CA SER A 146 -4.92 -26.34 -17.14
C SER A 146 -4.79 -24.95 -16.54
N PHE A 147 -4.39 -23.94 -17.32
CA PHE A 147 -4.33 -22.56 -16.84
C PHE A 147 -5.73 -21.98 -16.55
N GLU A 148 -6.73 -22.40 -17.33
CA GLU A 148 -8.14 -22.04 -17.10
C GLU A 148 -8.59 -22.50 -15.71
N GLU A 149 -8.36 -23.79 -15.38
CA GLU A 149 -8.69 -24.34 -14.06
C GLU A 149 -7.87 -23.71 -12.95
N ALA A 150 -6.58 -23.47 -13.18
CA ALA A 150 -5.68 -22.87 -12.21
C ALA A 150 -6.04 -21.39 -11.92
N SER A 151 -6.68 -20.68 -12.85
CA SER A 151 -7.14 -19.30 -12.61
C SER A 151 -8.19 -19.20 -11.49
N PHE A 152 -8.83 -20.30 -11.10
CA PHE A 152 -9.79 -20.38 -9.98
C PHE A 152 -9.11 -20.45 -8.61
N THR A 153 -7.79 -20.58 -8.53
CA THR A 153 -7.06 -20.92 -7.30
C THR A 153 -7.38 -20.00 -6.13
N THR A 154 -7.45 -18.68 -6.34
CA THR A 154 -7.76 -17.76 -5.26
C THR A 154 -9.17 -17.95 -4.70
N LEU A 155 -10.16 -18.09 -5.58
CA LEU A 155 -11.56 -18.34 -5.17
C LEU A 155 -11.71 -19.72 -4.54
N GLY A 156 -10.98 -20.71 -5.07
CA GLY A 156 -10.89 -22.03 -4.50
C GLY A 156 -10.31 -22.04 -3.08
N ALA A 157 -9.26 -21.27 -2.85
CA ALA A 157 -8.66 -21.12 -1.54
C ALA A 157 -9.61 -20.41 -0.54
N ILE A 158 -10.41 -19.41 -1.01
CA ILE A 158 -11.46 -18.78 -0.21
C ILE A 158 -12.52 -19.81 0.20
N ALA A 159 -13.02 -20.62 -0.75
CA ALA A 159 -13.99 -21.67 -0.46
C ALA A 159 -13.42 -22.71 0.51
N LEU A 160 -12.16 -23.12 0.30
CA LEU A 160 -11.46 -24.09 1.15
C LEU A 160 -11.24 -23.52 2.57
N GLN A 161 -10.95 -22.24 2.72
CA GLN A 161 -10.85 -21.60 4.04
C GLN A 161 -12.21 -21.65 4.76
N GLY A 162 -13.32 -21.40 4.05
CA GLY A 162 -14.66 -21.56 4.60
C GLY A 162 -14.93 -22.98 5.11
N VAL A 163 -14.55 -23.99 4.33
CA VAL A 163 -14.66 -25.41 4.72
C VAL A 163 -13.77 -25.71 5.94
N ARG A 164 -12.54 -25.16 5.99
CA ARG A 164 -11.64 -25.35 7.16
C ARG A 164 -12.20 -24.69 8.43
N GLN A 165 -12.82 -23.51 8.32
CA GLN A 165 -13.50 -22.86 9.46
C GLN A 165 -14.69 -23.67 9.96
N ALA A 166 -15.41 -24.31 9.04
CA ALA A 166 -16.51 -25.24 9.40
C ALA A 166 -15.97 -26.53 10.05
N ASN A 167 -14.74 -26.96 9.72
CA ASN A 167 -14.13 -28.17 10.22
C ASN A 167 -15.10 -29.38 10.18
N PRO A 168 -15.72 -29.68 9.01
CA PRO A 168 -16.74 -30.71 8.93
C PRO A 168 -16.16 -32.11 9.06
N LYS A 169 -16.90 -33.02 9.69
CA LYS A 169 -16.50 -34.39 9.85
C LYS A 169 -17.13 -35.26 8.75
N LEU A 170 -16.49 -36.39 8.44
CA LEU A 170 -17.00 -37.36 7.49
C LEU A 170 -18.44 -37.76 7.83
N GLY A 171 -19.35 -37.66 6.85
CA GLY A 171 -20.76 -38.01 6.99
C GLY A 171 -21.65 -36.90 7.58
N GLU A 172 -21.13 -35.76 8.05
CA GLU A 172 -21.96 -34.63 8.50
C GLU A 172 -22.80 -34.06 7.36
N THR A 173 -23.96 -33.53 7.71
CA THR A 173 -24.85 -32.79 6.80
C THR A 173 -24.48 -31.33 6.77
N VAL A 174 -24.09 -30.81 5.59
CA VAL A 174 -23.67 -29.43 5.43
C VAL A 174 -24.55 -28.73 4.41
N CYS A 175 -25.09 -27.55 4.78
CA CYS A 175 -25.84 -26.72 3.85
C CYS A 175 -24.94 -25.60 3.31
N VAL A 176 -25.02 -25.34 2.00
CA VAL A 176 -24.38 -24.17 1.35
C VAL A 176 -25.49 -23.21 0.90
N ILE A 177 -25.50 -21.98 1.46
CA ILE A 177 -26.44 -20.94 1.09
C ILE A 177 -25.76 -19.94 0.15
N GLY A 178 -26.25 -19.88 -1.09
CA GLY A 178 -25.67 -19.17 -2.21
C GLY A 178 -24.85 -20.10 -3.11
N LEU A 179 -25.40 -20.46 -4.28
CA LEU A 179 -24.81 -21.40 -5.24
C LEU A 179 -24.17 -20.71 -6.45
N GLY A 180 -23.73 -19.47 -6.28
CA GLY A 180 -22.85 -18.81 -7.25
C GLY A 180 -21.50 -19.54 -7.34
N LEU A 181 -20.53 -18.99 -8.09
CA LEU A 181 -19.24 -19.63 -8.33
C LEU A 181 -18.58 -20.16 -7.04
N LEU A 182 -18.53 -19.32 -5.99
CA LEU A 182 -17.94 -19.72 -4.70
C LEU A 182 -18.71 -20.86 -4.04
N GLY A 183 -20.05 -20.82 -4.12
CA GLY A 183 -20.91 -21.90 -3.58
C GLY A 183 -20.76 -23.22 -4.34
N GLN A 184 -20.66 -23.18 -5.67
CA GLN A 184 -20.40 -24.37 -6.48
C GLN A 184 -19.08 -25.04 -6.09
N ILE A 185 -18.01 -24.26 -5.93
CA ILE A 185 -16.71 -24.79 -5.47
C ILE A 185 -16.82 -25.34 -4.04
N THR A 186 -17.51 -24.63 -3.14
CA THR A 186 -17.70 -25.08 -1.75
C THR A 186 -18.45 -26.41 -1.67
N CYS A 187 -19.50 -26.60 -2.48
CA CYS A 187 -20.23 -27.86 -2.56
C CYS A 187 -19.32 -29.02 -2.97
N GLN A 188 -18.48 -28.81 -4.00
CA GLN A 188 -17.56 -29.87 -4.46
C GLN A 188 -16.47 -30.16 -3.40
N LEU A 189 -15.92 -29.15 -2.72
CA LEU A 189 -14.95 -29.33 -1.63
C LEU A 189 -15.55 -30.16 -0.47
N LEU A 190 -16.79 -29.85 -0.06
CA LEU A 190 -17.49 -30.59 0.98
C LEU A 190 -17.79 -32.04 0.58
N ALA A 191 -18.20 -32.28 -0.67
CA ALA A 191 -18.40 -33.61 -1.21
C ALA A 191 -17.09 -34.41 -1.23
N ALA A 192 -15.97 -33.76 -1.65
CA ALA A 192 -14.63 -34.38 -1.62
C ALA A 192 -14.17 -34.70 -0.18
N ASN A 193 -14.64 -33.95 0.83
CA ASN A 193 -14.41 -34.25 2.24
C ASN A 193 -15.33 -35.33 2.82
N GLY A 194 -16.24 -35.89 2.01
CA GLY A 194 -17.16 -36.96 2.43
C GLY A 194 -18.38 -36.47 3.23
N CYS A 195 -18.76 -35.21 3.09
CA CYS A 195 -19.98 -34.66 3.68
C CYS A 195 -21.20 -34.96 2.83
N ARG A 196 -22.38 -34.97 3.46
CA ARG A 196 -23.67 -34.92 2.76
C ARG A 196 -24.00 -33.45 2.53
N VAL A 197 -24.01 -33.01 1.27
CA VAL A 197 -24.10 -31.59 0.91
C VAL A 197 -25.50 -31.25 0.40
N PHE A 198 -26.06 -30.11 0.87
CA PHE A 198 -27.32 -29.59 0.41
C PHE A 198 -27.14 -28.11 0.00
N GLY A 199 -27.71 -27.72 -1.12
CA GLY A 199 -27.54 -26.36 -1.66
C GLY A 199 -28.84 -25.57 -1.65
N ILE A 200 -28.76 -24.26 -1.32
CA ILE A 200 -29.90 -23.33 -1.40
C ILE A 200 -29.47 -22.08 -2.14
N ASP A 201 -30.25 -21.68 -3.15
CA ASP A 201 -30.07 -20.41 -3.85
C ASP A 201 -31.40 -19.78 -4.24
N VAL A 202 -31.46 -18.48 -4.47
CA VAL A 202 -32.64 -17.78 -4.99
C VAL A 202 -32.82 -18.02 -6.50
N SER A 203 -31.76 -18.39 -7.19
CA SER A 203 -31.70 -18.63 -8.64
C SER A 203 -31.88 -20.11 -8.97
N ASN A 204 -32.95 -20.45 -9.68
CA ASN A 204 -33.19 -21.82 -10.15
C ASN A 204 -32.05 -22.33 -11.07
N SER A 205 -31.45 -21.46 -11.89
CA SER A 205 -30.34 -21.86 -12.76
C SER A 205 -29.11 -22.28 -11.96
N MET A 206 -28.81 -21.62 -10.84
CA MET A 206 -27.72 -22.01 -9.94
C MET A 206 -28.01 -23.31 -9.20
N VAL A 207 -29.27 -23.54 -8.83
CA VAL A 207 -29.73 -24.79 -8.23
C VAL A 207 -29.54 -25.95 -9.20
N GLU A 208 -29.98 -25.82 -10.44
CA GLU A 208 -29.81 -26.86 -11.46
C GLU A 208 -28.32 -27.11 -11.82
N LEU A 209 -27.52 -26.08 -11.84
CA LEU A 209 -26.08 -26.21 -12.02
C LEU A 209 -25.45 -27.02 -10.88
N ALA A 210 -25.82 -26.76 -9.62
CA ALA A 210 -25.30 -27.51 -8.49
C ALA A 210 -25.68 -29.01 -8.54
N LYS A 211 -26.90 -29.34 -8.96
CA LYS A 211 -27.32 -30.71 -9.19
C LYS A 211 -26.49 -31.39 -10.29
N LYS A 212 -26.24 -30.66 -11.38
CA LYS A 212 -25.54 -31.21 -12.56
C LYS A 212 -24.03 -31.38 -12.29
N VAL A 213 -23.36 -30.30 -11.84
CA VAL A 213 -21.89 -30.23 -11.75
C VAL A 213 -21.37 -30.74 -10.42
N SER A 214 -21.93 -30.23 -9.32
CA SER A 214 -21.49 -30.59 -7.97
C SER A 214 -22.20 -31.85 -7.44
N LYS A 215 -23.18 -32.40 -8.18
CA LYS A 215 -24.03 -33.53 -7.76
C LYS A 215 -24.64 -33.32 -6.37
N THR A 216 -24.94 -32.07 -6.06
CA THR A 216 -25.46 -31.63 -4.75
C THR A 216 -26.97 -31.56 -4.80
N GLU A 217 -27.63 -32.19 -3.83
CA GLU A 217 -29.07 -32.03 -3.66
C GLU A 217 -29.34 -30.54 -3.33
N SER A 218 -30.18 -29.90 -4.14
CA SER A 218 -30.30 -28.42 -4.07
C SER A 218 -31.75 -28.02 -4.37
N ILE A 219 -32.18 -26.90 -3.77
CA ILE A 219 -33.52 -26.35 -3.91
C ILE A 219 -33.48 -24.80 -3.96
N SER A 220 -34.49 -24.22 -4.60
CA SER A 220 -34.66 -22.75 -4.56
C SER A 220 -35.10 -22.27 -3.18
N ARG A 221 -34.53 -21.11 -2.75
CA ARG A 221 -34.96 -20.44 -1.51
C ARG A 221 -36.46 -20.12 -1.49
N ASN A 222 -37.05 -19.89 -2.66
CA ASN A 222 -38.44 -19.51 -2.84
C ASN A 222 -39.37 -20.71 -3.08
N ASP A 223 -38.87 -21.93 -3.05
CA ASP A 223 -39.67 -23.13 -3.25
C ASP A 223 -40.51 -23.43 -2.00
N ALA A 224 -41.81 -23.67 -2.19
CA ALA A 224 -42.72 -24.00 -1.11
C ALA A 224 -42.36 -25.30 -0.37
N GLY A 225 -41.66 -26.24 -1.06
CA GLY A 225 -41.15 -27.47 -0.52
C GLY A 225 -39.84 -27.38 0.26
N LEU A 226 -39.22 -26.19 0.39
CA LEU A 226 -37.92 -26.05 1.02
C LEU A 226 -37.85 -26.67 2.42
N LYS A 227 -38.86 -26.41 3.27
CA LYS A 227 -38.91 -26.96 4.64
C LYS A 227 -38.94 -28.49 4.62
N THR A 228 -39.78 -29.05 3.82
CA THR A 228 -39.90 -30.54 3.65
C THR A 228 -38.62 -31.16 3.12
N ALA A 229 -37.98 -30.52 2.13
CA ALA A 229 -36.71 -30.96 1.59
C ALA A 229 -35.61 -30.99 2.65
N VAL A 230 -35.49 -29.88 3.44
CA VAL A 230 -34.53 -29.80 4.55
C VAL A 230 -34.81 -30.88 5.61
N GLU A 231 -36.05 -31.04 6.05
CA GLU A 231 -36.44 -32.07 7.02
C GLU A 231 -36.13 -33.47 6.53
N THR A 232 -36.43 -33.76 5.27
CA THR A 232 -36.14 -35.08 4.64
C THR A 232 -34.63 -35.33 4.58
N PHE A 233 -33.85 -34.38 4.06
CA PHE A 233 -32.40 -34.51 3.91
C PHE A 233 -31.71 -34.67 5.27
N THR A 234 -32.12 -33.93 6.26
CA THR A 234 -31.52 -33.93 7.62
C THR A 234 -32.18 -34.95 8.57
N ARG A 235 -33.15 -35.69 8.11
CA ARG A 235 -33.95 -36.64 8.92
C ARG A 235 -34.61 -35.93 10.11
N GLY A 236 -35.01 -34.66 9.94
CA GLY A 236 -35.65 -33.83 10.97
C GLY A 236 -34.71 -33.22 11.99
N TYR A 237 -33.42 -33.49 11.98
CA TYR A 237 -32.45 -32.96 12.95
C TYR A 237 -31.95 -31.55 12.66
N GLY A 238 -31.98 -31.11 11.40
CA GLY A 238 -31.32 -29.89 10.92
C GLY A 238 -29.84 -30.13 10.54
N PHE A 239 -29.20 -29.15 9.94
CA PHE A 239 -27.83 -29.24 9.46
C PHE A 239 -26.80 -29.14 10.58
N ASP A 240 -25.74 -29.95 10.50
CA ASP A 240 -24.56 -29.86 11.38
C ASP A 240 -23.81 -28.57 11.17
N LYS A 241 -23.58 -28.21 9.92
CA LYS A 241 -22.87 -27.01 9.52
C LYS A 241 -23.63 -26.27 8.40
N ILE A 242 -23.52 -24.96 8.38
CA ILE A 242 -24.05 -24.13 7.30
C ILE A 242 -22.97 -23.16 6.85
N ILE A 243 -22.66 -23.12 5.56
CA ILE A 243 -21.68 -22.21 4.97
C ILE A 243 -22.45 -21.21 4.09
N ILE A 244 -22.39 -19.93 4.44
CA ILE A 244 -23.02 -18.85 3.68
C ILE A 244 -21.99 -18.26 2.73
N THR A 245 -22.14 -18.54 1.42
CA THR A 245 -21.31 -18.01 0.32
C THR A 245 -22.03 -16.91 -0.47
N ALA A 246 -23.31 -16.65 -0.13
CA ALA A 246 -24.11 -15.61 -0.76
C ALA A 246 -23.58 -14.20 -0.47
N ALA A 247 -23.81 -13.28 -1.42
CA ALA A 247 -23.69 -11.84 -1.21
C ALA A 247 -25.11 -11.24 -1.24
N ALA A 248 -25.62 -10.81 -0.09
CA ALA A 248 -26.99 -10.32 0.05
C ALA A 248 -27.07 -9.09 0.97
N PRO A 249 -27.81 -8.03 0.61
CA PRO A 249 -27.99 -6.85 1.44
C PRO A 249 -29.02 -7.07 2.57
N THR A 250 -29.64 -8.24 2.63
CA THR A 250 -30.68 -8.63 3.59
C THR A 250 -30.14 -9.59 4.63
N ASN A 251 -30.88 -9.75 5.73
CA ASN A 251 -30.56 -10.68 6.81
C ASN A 251 -31.08 -12.11 6.56
N ASP A 252 -31.81 -12.34 5.48
CA ASP A 252 -32.45 -13.63 5.15
C ASP A 252 -31.48 -14.83 5.22
N PRO A 253 -30.23 -14.79 4.70
CA PRO A 253 -29.32 -15.92 4.81
C PRO A 253 -28.96 -16.28 6.27
N ILE A 254 -28.88 -15.31 7.15
CA ILE A 254 -28.61 -15.52 8.59
C ILE A 254 -29.81 -16.13 9.28
N GLU A 255 -31.01 -15.59 9.04
CA GLU A 255 -32.27 -16.07 9.63
C GLU A 255 -32.58 -17.50 9.16
N LEU A 256 -32.47 -17.75 7.85
CA LEU A 256 -32.63 -19.08 7.29
C LEU A 256 -31.64 -20.07 7.90
N SER A 257 -30.35 -19.71 7.98
CA SER A 257 -29.34 -20.59 8.55
C SER A 257 -29.64 -20.94 10.01
N ALA A 258 -30.09 -19.98 10.81
CA ALA A 258 -30.48 -20.24 12.19
C ALA A 258 -31.71 -21.15 12.30
N GLU A 259 -32.69 -21.02 11.38
CA GLU A 259 -33.88 -21.86 11.30
C GLU A 259 -33.54 -23.31 10.98
N ILE A 260 -32.70 -23.57 9.95
CA ILE A 260 -32.45 -24.92 9.44
C ILE A 260 -31.27 -25.64 10.12
N ALA A 261 -30.45 -24.93 10.92
CA ALA A 261 -29.39 -25.54 11.72
C ALA A 261 -29.98 -26.48 12.79
N ARG A 262 -29.28 -27.57 13.10
CA ARG A 262 -29.60 -28.37 14.28
C ARG A 262 -29.26 -27.61 15.57
N LYS A 263 -29.68 -28.16 16.72
CA LYS A 263 -29.17 -27.67 18.01
C LYS A 263 -27.65 -27.84 18.09
N LYS A 264 -26.93 -26.80 18.54
CA LYS A 264 -25.47 -26.73 18.53
C LYS A 264 -24.85 -26.83 17.12
N GLY A 265 -25.58 -26.39 16.09
CA GLY A 265 -25.07 -26.27 14.75
C GLY A 265 -24.15 -25.06 14.60
N GLU A 266 -23.29 -25.08 13.58
CA GLU A 266 -22.32 -24.01 13.31
C GLU A 266 -22.65 -23.31 11.99
N ILE A 267 -22.56 -21.99 11.97
CA ILE A 267 -22.81 -21.14 10.81
C ILE A 267 -21.50 -20.43 10.46
N ILE A 268 -21.04 -20.60 9.23
CA ILE A 268 -19.79 -20.03 8.74
C ILE A 268 -20.10 -18.97 7.68
N ILE A 269 -19.62 -17.75 7.89
CA ILE A 269 -19.81 -16.62 6.98
C ILE A 269 -18.58 -16.47 6.08
N VAL A 270 -18.76 -16.73 4.78
CA VAL A 270 -17.75 -16.55 3.74
C VAL A 270 -18.13 -15.40 2.83
N GLY A 271 -19.39 -15.31 2.45
CA GLY A 271 -19.92 -14.26 1.59
C GLY A 271 -20.22 -12.95 2.33
N ALA A 272 -20.58 -11.93 1.57
CA ALA A 272 -20.90 -10.61 2.11
C ALA A 272 -22.41 -10.48 2.37
N VAL A 273 -22.86 -10.76 3.59
CA VAL A 273 -24.26 -10.67 4.00
C VAL A 273 -24.46 -9.65 5.11
N LYS A 274 -25.66 -9.09 5.20
CA LYS A 274 -26.05 -8.32 6.38
C LYS A 274 -26.12 -9.26 7.59
N MET A 275 -25.63 -8.81 8.75
CA MET A 275 -25.49 -9.63 9.94
C MET A 275 -26.18 -8.97 11.13
N ASP A 276 -27.52 -9.12 11.20
CA ASP A 276 -28.27 -8.86 12.41
C ASP A 276 -28.52 -10.23 13.09
N LEU A 277 -28.06 -10.41 14.33
CA LEU A 277 -28.14 -11.66 15.05
C LEU A 277 -29.30 -11.63 16.04
N PRO A 278 -30.50 -12.06 15.65
CA PRO A 278 -31.67 -12.11 16.58
C PRO A 278 -31.46 -13.24 17.58
N ARG A 279 -31.37 -12.90 18.86
CA ARG A 279 -31.23 -13.89 19.93
C ARG A 279 -32.31 -14.97 19.87
N GLU A 280 -33.56 -14.56 19.68
CA GLU A 280 -34.72 -15.43 19.54
C GLU A 280 -35.23 -15.42 18.08
N PRO A 281 -35.86 -16.51 17.62
CA PRO A 281 -36.18 -17.73 18.38
C PRO A 281 -35.09 -18.78 18.37
N TYR A 282 -34.06 -18.67 17.50
CA TYR A 282 -33.19 -19.80 17.19
C TYR A 282 -31.81 -19.75 17.84
N PHE A 283 -31.10 -18.61 17.77
CA PHE A 283 -29.67 -18.57 18.19
C PHE A 283 -29.51 -19.00 19.65
N PHE A 284 -30.33 -18.48 20.56
CA PHE A 284 -30.27 -18.84 21.97
C PHE A 284 -30.74 -20.26 22.24
N LYS A 285 -31.94 -20.65 21.73
CA LYS A 285 -32.53 -21.97 22.04
C LYS A 285 -31.79 -23.12 21.46
N LYS A 286 -31.11 -22.90 20.30
CA LYS A 286 -30.30 -23.93 19.63
C LYS A 286 -28.82 -23.86 20.03
N GLU A 287 -28.39 -22.87 20.82
CA GLU A 287 -26.99 -22.65 21.20
C GLU A 287 -26.08 -22.68 19.96
N LEU A 288 -26.41 -21.83 18.94
CA LEU A 288 -25.70 -21.81 17.65
C LEU A 288 -24.35 -21.11 17.77
N GLU A 289 -23.34 -21.63 17.07
CA GLU A 289 -22.06 -20.99 16.88
C GLU A 289 -22.03 -20.26 15.53
N LEU A 290 -21.39 -19.07 15.50
CA LEU A 290 -21.16 -18.31 14.28
C LEU A 290 -19.68 -17.99 14.16
N LYS A 291 -19.10 -18.30 12.98
CA LYS A 291 -17.68 -18.09 12.67
C LYS A 291 -17.50 -17.30 11.39
N MET A 292 -16.54 -16.38 11.39
CA MET A 292 -16.16 -15.65 10.19
C MET A 292 -15.04 -16.40 9.45
N SER A 293 -15.10 -16.42 8.12
CA SER A 293 -14.01 -16.91 7.28
C SER A 293 -13.34 -15.72 6.60
N CYS A 294 -12.05 -15.51 6.89
CA CYS A 294 -11.32 -14.39 6.35
C CYS A 294 -10.60 -14.78 5.05
N SER A 295 -11.16 -14.34 3.92
CA SER A 295 -10.54 -14.47 2.60
C SER A 295 -10.01 -15.90 2.32
N TYR A 296 -8.77 -16.04 1.82
CA TYR A 296 -8.16 -17.34 1.51
C TYR A 296 -7.28 -17.91 2.65
N GLY A 297 -7.32 -17.31 3.85
CA GLY A 297 -6.80 -17.93 5.07
C GLY A 297 -5.75 -17.12 5.81
N PRO A 298 -5.07 -17.74 6.79
CA PRO A 298 -4.01 -17.11 7.57
C PRO A 298 -2.87 -16.59 6.70
N GLY A 299 -2.39 -15.39 7.00
CA GLY A 299 -1.47 -14.61 6.18
C GLY A 299 -2.12 -13.37 5.59
N ARG A 300 -3.44 -13.42 5.35
CA ARG A 300 -4.17 -12.29 4.78
C ARG A 300 -4.16 -11.07 5.68
N TYR A 301 -3.79 -9.92 5.10
CA TYR A 301 -3.58 -8.64 5.77
C TYR A 301 -2.34 -8.57 6.68
N ASP A 302 -1.55 -9.64 6.77
CA ASP A 302 -0.23 -9.60 7.41
C ASP A 302 0.84 -9.22 6.37
N LYS A 303 1.35 -8.00 6.45
CA LYS A 303 2.36 -7.51 5.52
C LYS A 303 3.69 -8.27 5.61
N VAL A 304 4.02 -8.80 6.79
CA VAL A 304 5.24 -9.58 6.96
C VAL A 304 5.13 -10.87 6.16
N TYR A 305 3.94 -11.48 6.13
CA TYR A 305 3.68 -12.66 5.34
C TYR A 305 3.50 -12.32 3.83
N GLU A 306 2.55 -11.43 3.50
CA GLU A 306 2.20 -11.12 2.11
C GLU A 306 3.31 -10.35 1.38
N GLU A 307 3.81 -9.22 1.95
CA GLU A 307 4.70 -8.31 1.22
C GLU A 307 6.19 -8.68 1.39
N LEU A 308 6.61 -9.13 2.60
CA LEU A 308 8.00 -9.45 2.89
C LEU A 308 8.35 -10.92 2.63
N GLY A 309 7.34 -11.78 2.34
CA GLY A 309 7.55 -13.16 1.99
C GLY A 309 7.95 -14.08 3.15
N ASN A 310 7.77 -13.65 4.41
CA ASN A 310 8.08 -14.47 5.58
C ASN A 310 6.90 -15.40 5.88
N ASP A 311 7.17 -16.70 5.86
CA ASP A 311 6.14 -17.70 6.18
C ASP A 311 6.05 -17.97 7.69
N TYR A 312 4.87 -18.38 8.15
CA TYR A 312 4.67 -18.83 9.51
C TYR A 312 5.29 -20.22 9.73
N PRO A 313 5.78 -20.51 10.97
CA PRO A 313 6.24 -21.84 11.30
C PRO A 313 5.16 -22.88 11.04
N PHE A 314 5.46 -23.85 10.17
CA PHE A 314 4.50 -24.84 9.66
C PHE A 314 3.77 -25.61 10.77
N ALA A 315 4.47 -25.95 11.86
CA ALA A 315 3.90 -26.67 12.99
C ALA A 315 2.78 -25.89 13.71
N TYR A 316 2.80 -24.55 13.66
CA TYR A 316 1.83 -23.72 14.35
C TYR A 316 0.72 -23.19 13.45
N VAL A 317 1.03 -22.94 12.17
CA VAL A 317 0.05 -22.49 11.18
C VAL A 317 0.09 -23.41 9.98
N ARG A 318 -0.63 -24.54 10.06
CA ARG A 318 -0.62 -25.56 9.00
C ARG A 318 -1.18 -25.04 7.68
N TRP A 319 -2.26 -24.24 7.73
CA TRP A 319 -2.99 -23.79 6.57
C TRP A 319 -2.92 -22.25 6.44
N THR A 320 -1.89 -21.79 5.74
CA THR A 320 -1.80 -20.41 5.28
C THR A 320 -2.56 -20.23 3.97
N GLU A 321 -2.73 -19.00 3.52
CA GLU A 321 -3.33 -18.71 2.22
C GLU A 321 -2.60 -19.44 1.07
N GLN A 322 -1.25 -19.44 1.06
CA GLN A 322 -0.47 -20.18 0.04
C GLN A 322 -0.76 -21.69 0.11
N ARG A 323 -0.77 -22.28 1.29
CA ARG A 323 -1.03 -23.72 1.45
C ARG A 323 -2.48 -24.09 1.17
N ASN A 324 -3.43 -23.17 1.32
CA ASN A 324 -4.79 -23.35 0.85
C ASN A 324 -4.87 -23.36 -0.69
N MET A 325 -4.09 -22.48 -1.36
CA MET A 325 -3.98 -22.47 -2.81
C MET A 325 -3.36 -23.78 -3.34
N GLU A 326 -2.27 -24.26 -2.73
CA GLU A 326 -1.65 -25.55 -3.07
C GLU A 326 -2.65 -26.69 -2.91
N ALA A 327 -3.30 -26.79 -1.74
CA ALA A 327 -4.27 -27.86 -1.47
C ALA A 327 -5.48 -27.84 -2.41
N PHE A 328 -5.92 -26.66 -2.85
CA PHE A 328 -6.98 -26.56 -3.85
C PHE A 328 -6.53 -27.11 -5.20
N LEU A 329 -5.35 -26.74 -5.69
CA LEU A 329 -4.81 -27.27 -6.95
C LEU A 329 -4.55 -28.77 -6.89
N ASP A 330 -4.11 -29.31 -5.75
CA ASP A 330 -3.97 -30.73 -5.54
C ASP A 330 -5.30 -31.47 -5.70
N LEU A 331 -6.40 -30.91 -5.17
CA LEU A 331 -7.74 -31.51 -5.34
C LEU A 331 -8.23 -31.44 -6.80
N VAL A 332 -7.89 -30.38 -7.54
CA VAL A 332 -8.16 -30.29 -8.98
C VAL A 332 -7.36 -31.36 -9.72
N ALA A 333 -6.06 -31.48 -9.43
CA ALA A 333 -5.17 -32.48 -10.05
C ALA A 333 -5.62 -33.91 -9.80
N LEU A 334 -6.20 -34.19 -8.63
CA LEU A 334 -6.78 -35.49 -8.27
C LEU A 334 -8.17 -35.74 -8.91
N GLY A 335 -8.69 -34.79 -9.69
CA GLY A 335 -10.01 -34.90 -10.32
C GLY A 335 -11.17 -34.85 -9.32
N ARG A 336 -10.96 -34.32 -8.13
CA ARG A 336 -12.01 -34.17 -7.10
C ARG A 336 -12.92 -32.99 -7.35
N LEU A 337 -12.48 -32.02 -8.15
CA LEU A 337 -13.21 -30.81 -8.51
C LEU A 337 -13.37 -30.74 -10.03
N ASN A 338 -14.57 -30.42 -10.48
CA ASN A 338 -14.91 -30.17 -11.88
C ASN A 338 -15.11 -28.69 -12.10
N LEU A 339 -14.05 -27.98 -12.50
CA LEU A 339 -14.07 -26.54 -12.73
C LEU A 339 -14.44 -26.21 -14.18
N LYS A 340 -14.16 -27.10 -15.13
CA LYS A 340 -14.40 -26.86 -16.56
C LYS A 340 -15.86 -26.53 -16.85
N GLU A 341 -16.80 -27.26 -16.23
CA GLU A 341 -18.23 -27.01 -16.41
C GLU A 341 -18.72 -25.70 -15.70
N LEU A 342 -17.89 -25.10 -14.87
CA LEU A 342 -18.19 -23.79 -14.27
C LEU A 342 -17.74 -22.61 -15.16
N ILE A 343 -16.89 -22.86 -16.18
CA ILE A 343 -16.46 -21.81 -17.12
C ILE A 343 -17.59 -21.60 -18.13
N THR A 344 -18.25 -20.46 -18.04
CA THR A 344 -19.36 -20.11 -18.95
C THR A 344 -18.95 -19.19 -20.09
N HIS A 345 -17.97 -18.31 -19.83
CA HIS A 345 -17.51 -17.29 -20.77
C HIS A 345 -15.99 -17.16 -20.72
N THR A 346 -15.40 -16.90 -21.87
CA THR A 346 -13.99 -16.51 -22.01
C THR A 346 -13.91 -15.33 -22.96
N PHE A 347 -13.31 -14.24 -22.51
CA PHE A 347 -13.06 -13.04 -23.31
C PHE A 347 -11.56 -12.82 -23.45
N ASP A 348 -11.11 -12.29 -24.56
CA ASP A 348 -9.74 -11.77 -24.64
C ASP A 348 -9.61 -10.49 -23.82
N ILE A 349 -8.41 -10.14 -23.37
CA ILE A 349 -8.16 -8.96 -22.55
C ILE A 349 -8.69 -7.67 -23.23
N ASP A 350 -8.63 -7.60 -24.56
CA ASP A 350 -9.14 -6.45 -25.32
C ASP A 350 -10.66 -6.27 -25.18
N ASP A 351 -11.38 -7.35 -24.93
CA ASP A 351 -12.83 -7.40 -24.73
C ASP A 351 -13.23 -7.42 -23.24
N ALA A 352 -12.30 -7.19 -22.32
CA ALA A 352 -12.56 -7.26 -20.88
C ALA A 352 -13.73 -6.36 -20.43
N VAL A 353 -13.93 -5.21 -21.07
CA VAL A 353 -15.07 -4.32 -20.75
C VAL A 353 -16.41 -5.03 -21.03
N LYS A 354 -16.51 -5.84 -22.10
CA LYS A 354 -17.72 -6.60 -22.42
C LYS A 354 -18.00 -7.65 -21.34
N ALA A 355 -16.96 -8.29 -20.80
CA ALA A 355 -17.10 -9.22 -19.67
C ALA A 355 -17.70 -8.52 -18.43
N TYR A 356 -17.31 -7.28 -18.17
CA TYR A 356 -17.88 -6.51 -17.06
C TYR A 356 -19.29 -5.98 -17.36
N ASP A 357 -19.65 -5.73 -18.59
CA ASP A 357 -21.03 -5.40 -18.95
C ASP A 357 -21.97 -6.55 -18.63
N LEU A 358 -21.53 -7.81 -18.83
CA LEU A 358 -22.23 -9.02 -18.40
C LEU A 358 -22.35 -9.07 -16.85
N VAL A 359 -21.23 -8.90 -16.12
CA VAL A 359 -21.20 -8.92 -14.64
C VAL A 359 -22.10 -7.82 -14.03
N LEU A 360 -22.15 -6.64 -14.65
CA LEU A 360 -22.96 -5.53 -14.19
C LEU A 360 -24.45 -5.68 -14.52
N GLY A 361 -24.82 -6.68 -15.36
CA GLY A 361 -26.17 -6.94 -15.80
C GLY A 361 -26.67 -5.99 -16.89
N LYS A 362 -25.77 -5.35 -17.65
CA LYS A 362 -26.13 -4.60 -18.85
C LYS A 362 -26.48 -5.56 -20.00
N VAL A 363 -25.88 -6.72 -20.01
CA VAL A 363 -26.23 -7.86 -20.87
C VAL A 363 -26.94 -8.90 -20.00
N GLN A 364 -28.13 -9.35 -20.42
CA GLN A 364 -28.95 -10.30 -19.67
C GLN A 364 -28.66 -11.74 -20.14
N GLU A 365 -27.53 -12.27 -19.69
CA GLU A 365 -27.10 -13.63 -20.00
C GLU A 365 -26.65 -14.32 -18.71
N PRO A 366 -27.02 -15.59 -18.48
CA PRO A 366 -26.58 -16.34 -17.31
C PRO A 366 -25.08 -16.60 -17.37
N PHE A 367 -24.38 -16.38 -16.28
CA PHE A 367 -22.94 -16.65 -16.16
C PHE A 367 -22.58 -17.25 -14.80
N VAL A 368 -21.42 -17.92 -14.72
CA VAL A 368 -20.82 -18.43 -13.47
C VAL A 368 -19.35 -18.07 -13.42
N GLY A 369 -18.47 -18.78 -14.13
CA GLY A 369 -17.06 -18.46 -14.27
C GLY A 369 -16.81 -17.68 -15.56
N ILE A 370 -16.26 -16.49 -15.44
CA ILE A 370 -15.88 -15.64 -16.57
C ILE A 370 -14.37 -15.49 -16.55
N LEU A 371 -13.71 -15.95 -17.62
CA LEU A 371 -12.27 -15.84 -17.76
C LEU A 371 -11.89 -14.70 -18.71
N LEU A 372 -10.77 -14.05 -18.41
CA LEU A 372 -10.03 -13.25 -19.37
C LEU A 372 -8.82 -14.03 -19.83
N ARG A 373 -8.64 -14.13 -21.15
CA ARG A 373 -7.53 -14.79 -21.82
C ARG A 373 -6.52 -13.74 -22.28
N TYR A 374 -5.25 -14.09 -22.17
CA TYR A 374 -4.14 -13.27 -22.62
C TYR A 374 -3.47 -14.01 -23.79
N PRO A 375 -3.72 -13.58 -25.06
CA PRO A 375 -3.07 -14.20 -26.21
C PRO A 375 -1.55 -14.08 -26.11
N PRO A 376 -0.79 -15.13 -26.51
CA PRO A 376 0.67 -15.06 -26.52
C PRO A 376 1.17 -13.83 -27.26
N ASN A 377 2.06 -13.09 -26.63
CA ASN A 377 2.66 -11.90 -27.21
C ASN A 377 4.18 -12.07 -27.25
N ASP A 378 4.74 -12.29 -28.45
CA ASP A 378 6.17 -12.46 -28.65
C ASP A 378 6.98 -11.16 -28.40
N ASN A 379 6.28 -10.01 -28.23
CA ASN A 379 6.93 -8.75 -27.93
C ASN A 379 7.30 -8.68 -26.44
N LYS A 380 8.55 -8.33 -26.15
CA LYS A 380 8.98 -8.01 -24.80
C LYS A 380 8.16 -6.83 -24.28
N HIS A 381 7.41 -7.04 -23.23
CA HIS A 381 6.62 -5.98 -22.59
C HIS A 381 7.52 -4.85 -22.12
N SER A 382 7.32 -3.66 -22.69
CA SER A 382 8.14 -2.49 -22.35
C SER A 382 7.87 -2.06 -20.91
N LYS A 383 8.94 -1.76 -20.19
CA LYS A 383 8.88 -1.12 -18.87
C LYS A 383 8.73 0.40 -18.95
N GLN A 384 8.70 0.97 -20.14
CA GLN A 384 8.51 2.40 -20.39
C GLN A 384 7.50 2.61 -21.51
N ILE A 385 6.65 3.62 -21.34
CA ILE A 385 5.75 4.13 -22.38
C ILE A 385 5.91 5.64 -22.47
N ASN A 386 5.82 6.18 -23.69
CA ASN A 386 5.71 7.61 -23.93
C ASN A 386 4.28 8.07 -23.66
N THR A 387 4.11 9.25 -23.10
CA THR A 387 2.80 9.84 -22.85
C THR A 387 2.49 10.86 -23.94
N ILE A 388 1.19 11.13 -24.15
CA ILE A 388 0.74 12.14 -25.13
C ILE A 388 0.85 13.56 -24.54
N ALA A 389 1.39 13.69 -23.34
CA ALA A 389 1.51 14.98 -22.66
C ALA A 389 2.42 15.94 -23.45
N LYS A 390 1.98 17.18 -23.60
CA LYS A 390 2.85 18.23 -24.14
C LYS A 390 3.96 18.50 -23.12
N PRO A 391 5.24 18.31 -23.49
CA PRO A 391 6.34 18.56 -22.57
C PRO A 391 6.33 20.04 -22.15
N THR A 392 6.66 20.29 -20.89
CA THR A 392 6.94 21.65 -20.41
C THR A 392 8.22 22.16 -21.10
N ASN A 393 8.24 23.41 -21.54
CA ASN A 393 9.35 23.98 -22.34
C ASN A 393 10.49 24.52 -21.44
N GLY A 394 10.97 23.74 -20.47
CA GLY A 394 12.13 24.10 -19.66
C GLY A 394 13.42 23.52 -20.20
N LYS A 395 14.57 24.09 -19.81
CA LYS A 395 15.90 23.64 -20.24
C LYS A 395 16.42 22.45 -19.41
N ILE A 396 16.00 22.33 -18.14
CA ILE A 396 16.49 21.33 -17.18
C ILE A 396 15.58 20.12 -17.23
N LYS A 397 16.02 19.02 -17.84
CA LYS A 397 15.32 17.74 -17.85
C LYS A 397 15.32 17.09 -16.48
N THR A 398 14.13 16.91 -15.92
CA THR A 398 13.90 16.45 -14.56
C THR A 398 13.07 15.18 -14.53
N SER A 399 13.59 14.13 -13.92
CA SER A 399 12.91 12.84 -13.73
C SER A 399 12.62 12.56 -12.27
N PHE A 400 11.62 11.71 -12.01
CA PHE A 400 11.23 11.31 -10.67
C PHE A 400 11.35 9.80 -10.48
N ILE A 401 11.98 9.38 -9.38
CA ILE A 401 11.96 8.00 -8.88
C ILE A 401 11.14 7.98 -7.60
N GLY A 402 9.95 7.39 -7.69
CA GLY A 402 8.93 7.51 -6.66
C GLY A 402 8.02 8.72 -6.87
N ALA A 403 6.73 8.47 -6.95
CA ALA A 403 5.70 9.50 -7.11
C ALA A 403 4.46 9.19 -6.26
N GLY A 404 4.73 8.95 -4.98
CA GLY A 404 3.69 8.76 -3.96
C GLY A 404 2.93 10.06 -3.65
N SER A 405 2.01 9.99 -2.70
CA SER A 405 1.15 11.14 -2.32
C SER A 405 1.96 12.39 -1.95
N PHE A 406 3.12 12.22 -1.29
CA PHE A 406 3.97 13.35 -0.92
C PHE A 406 4.54 14.06 -2.14
N ALA A 407 5.15 13.32 -3.07
CA ALA A 407 5.70 13.90 -4.29
C ALA A 407 4.64 14.61 -5.14
N GLN A 408 3.45 14.00 -5.25
CA GLN A 408 2.32 14.57 -5.98
C GLN A 408 1.72 15.83 -5.33
N SER A 409 1.82 15.96 -4.00
CA SER A 409 1.25 17.12 -3.29
C SER A 409 2.27 18.25 -3.07
N TYR A 410 3.56 17.93 -2.87
CA TYR A 410 4.54 18.88 -2.40
C TYR A 410 5.78 19.08 -3.29
N LEU A 411 6.13 18.11 -4.16
CA LEU A 411 7.32 18.26 -5.00
C LEU A 411 6.95 18.62 -6.44
N ILE A 412 6.21 17.76 -7.13
CA ILE A 412 5.89 17.95 -8.55
C ILE A 412 5.14 19.28 -8.82
N PRO A 413 4.11 19.67 -8.03
CA PRO A 413 3.43 20.93 -8.27
C PRO A 413 4.34 22.18 -8.10
N ASN A 414 5.34 22.08 -7.23
CA ASN A 414 6.28 23.17 -6.96
C ASN A 414 7.36 23.35 -8.05
N LEU A 415 7.43 22.46 -9.03
CA LEU A 415 8.24 22.62 -10.24
C LEU A 415 7.53 23.46 -11.32
N LYS A 416 6.23 23.69 -11.17
CA LYS A 416 5.45 24.48 -12.13
C LYS A 416 5.94 25.93 -12.12
N GLY A 417 6.28 26.43 -13.30
CA GLY A 417 6.80 27.81 -13.48
C GLY A 417 8.32 27.94 -13.31
N LEU A 418 9.01 26.87 -12.94
CA LEU A 418 10.48 26.80 -12.98
C LEU A 418 10.95 26.37 -14.39
N ASN A 419 12.23 26.57 -14.69
CA ASN A 419 12.84 26.25 -15.97
C ASN A 419 13.15 24.74 -16.10
N VAL A 420 12.15 23.92 -15.92
CA VAL A 420 12.27 22.45 -15.97
C VAL A 420 11.35 21.84 -17.02
N THR A 421 11.80 20.71 -17.59
CA THR A 421 10.95 19.80 -18.37
C THR A 421 10.78 18.51 -17.60
N LEU A 422 9.53 18.11 -17.33
CA LEU A 422 9.20 16.83 -16.69
C LEU A 422 9.39 15.71 -17.72
N ASP A 423 10.46 14.93 -17.53
CA ASP A 423 10.87 13.91 -18.49
C ASP A 423 10.25 12.56 -18.19
N THR A 424 10.78 11.83 -17.24
CA THR A 424 10.30 10.48 -16.91
C THR A 424 9.88 10.37 -15.45
N VAL A 425 8.71 9.77 -15.19
CA VAL A 425 8.30 9.38 -13.84
C VAL A 425 8.35 7.86 -13.70
N ILE A 426 8.99 7.40 -12.60
CA ILE A 426 9.21 6.00 -12.31
C ILE A 426 8.50 5.62 -11.03
N THR A 427 7.71 4.56 -11.09
CA THR A 427 7.11 3.93 -9.91
C THR A 427 7.15 2.40 -10.10
N ASN A 428 7.09 1.62 -9.01
CA ASN A 428 7.09 0.15 -9.09
C ASN A 428 5.86 -0.40 -9.84
N ASN A 429 4.79 0.40 -9.92
CA ASN A 429 3.51 0.03 -10.53
C ASN A 429 3.25 0.91 -11.76
N GLY A 430 3.05 0.28 -12.92
CA GLY A 430 2.83 0.95 -14.20
C GLY A 430 1.57 1.85 -14.23
N ILE A 431 0.50 1.45 -13.51
CA ILE A 431 -0.73 2.26 -13.38
C ILE A 431 -0.40 3.62 -12.74
N ASN A 432 0.31 3.60 -11.62
CA ASN A 432 0.67 4.83 -10.92
C ASN A 432 1.63 5.69 -11.75
N ALA A 433 2.62 5.09 -12.41
CA ALA A 433 3.52 5.81 -13.30
C ALA A 433 2.75 6.54 -14.41
N LYS A 434 1.86 5.84 -15.10
CA LYS A 434 1.06 6.43 -16.20
C LYS A 434 0.09 7.50 -15.68
N ASN A 435 -0.59 7.25 -14.56
CA ASN A 435 -1.52 8.22 -13.97
C ASN A 435 -0.81 9.52 -13.59
N VAL A 436 0.35 9.43 -12.93
CA VAL A 436 1.15 10.61 -12.55
C VAL A 436 1.68 11.31 -13.80
N ALA A 437 2.17 10.56 -14.77
CA ALA A 437 2.67 11.15 -16.03
C ALA A 437 1.59 11.95 -16.75
N GLY A 438 0.39 11.40 -16.91
CA GLY A 438 -0.74 12.08 -17.52
C GLY A 438 -1.22 13.30 -16.73
N LYS A 439 -1.27 13.18 -15.39
CA LYS A 439 -1.73 14.26 -14.50
C LYS A 439 -0.81 15.48 -14.49
N PHE A 440 0.51 15.26 -14.50
CA PHE A 440 1.49 16.33 -14.35
C PHE A 440 2.24 16.70 -15.63
N GLY A 441 2.08 15.91 -16.70
CA GLY A 441 2.68 16.22 -17.99
C GLY A 441 4.11 15.73 -18.14
N PHE A 442 4.47 14.57 -17.57
CA PHE A 442 5.73 13.92 -17.88
C PHE A 442 5.72 13.35 -19.31
N ALA A 443 6.86 13.40 -19.98
CA ALA A 443 7.01 12.88 -21.34
C ALA A 443 6.95 11.35 -21.38
N ALA A 444 7.37 10.66 -20.31
CA ALA A 444 7.35 9.21 -20.22
C ALA A 444 6.94 8.72 -18.82
N ALA A 445 6.34 7.52 -18.78
CA ALA A 445 6.08 6.75 -17.59
C ALA A 445 6.89 5.45 -17.63
N SER A 446 7.54 5.07 -16.53
CA SER A 446 8.37 3.87 -16.47
C SER A 446 8.26 3.17 -15.12
N THR A 447 8.64 1.89 -15.11
CA THR A 447 8.88 1.10 -13.90
C THR A 447 10.35 0.76 -13.71
N ASP A 448 11.23 1.18 -14.63
CA ASP A 448 12.67 0.90 -14.60
C ASP A 448 13.48 2.18 -14.41
N ALA A 449 14.09 2.34 -13.24
CA ALA A 449 14.94 3.49 -12.92
C ALA A 449 16.20 3.58 -13.79
N ASN A 450 16.67 2.48 -14.40
CA ASN A 450 17.83 2.50 -15.28
C ASN A 450 17.62 3.39 -16.50
N GLN A 451 16.39 3.57 -16.93
CA GLN A 451 16.05 4.48 -18.03
C GLN A 451 16.54 5.91 -17.78
N VAL A 452 16.42 6.40 -16.53
CA VAL A 452 16.88 7.74 -16.16
C VAL A 452 18.39 7.83 -16.10
N TYR A 453 19.06 6.79 -15.58
CA TYR A 453 20.53 6.79 -15.48
C TYR A 453 21.21 6.72 -16.85
N GLN A 454 20.63 5.99 -17.79
CA GLN A 454 21.13 5.82 -19.16
C GLN A 454 20.82 7.02 -20.07
N ASP A 455 19.79 7.81 -19.76
CA ASP A 455 19.48 9.02 -20.53
C ASP A 455 20.53 10.11 -20.26
N LYS A 456 21.39 10.36 -21.25
CA LYS A 456 22.43 11.42 -21.18
C LYS A 456 21.83 12.83 -21.09
N ASN A 457 20.59 13.03 -21.49
CA ASN A 457 19.93 14.33 -21.45
C ASN A 457 19.23 14.61 -20.12
N ALA A 458 18.92 13.59 -19.31
CA ALA A 458 18.36 13.77 -17.98
C ALA A 458 19.43 14.41 -17.07
N GLN A 459 19.14 15.58 -16.53
CA GLN A 459 20.09 16.35 -15.72
C GLN A 459 19.81 16.17 -14.22
N VAL A 460 18.53 16.07 -13.84
CA VAL A 460 18.08 16.07 -12.46
C VAL A 460 17.19 14.88 -12.16
N VAL A 461 17.44 14.26 -11.01
CA VAL A 461 16.63 13.16 -10.48
C VAL A 461 16.07 13.55 -9.11
N PHE A 462 14.75 13.51 -8.99
CA PHE A 462 14.06 13.58 -7.71
C PHE A 462 13.81 12.17 -7.19
N VAL A 463 14.35 11.84 -6.03
CA VAL A 463 14.13 10.55 -5.34
C VAL A 463 13.12 10.77 -4.22
N ALA A 464 11.93 10.19 -4.37
CA ALA A 464 10.82 10.29 -3.42
C ALA A 464 10.12 8.93 -3.25
N SER A 465 10.94 7.89 -3.15
CA SER A 465 10.57 6.49 -2.93
C SER A 465 10.40 6.17 -1.43
N ARG A 466 10.39 4.89 -1.02
CA ARG A 466 10.53 4.50 0.37
C ARG A 466 11.98 4.70 0.83
N HIS A 467 12.18 4.92 2.13
CA HIS A 467 13.45 5.31 2.70
C HIS A 467 14.59 4.29 2.46
N ASP A 468 14.27 2.99 2.49
CA ASP A 468 15.20 1.88 2.24
C ASP A 468 15.84 1.89 0.84
N SER A 469 15.26 2.59 -0.09
CA SER A 469 15.74 2.68 -1.47
C SER A 469 16.47 3.99 -1.80
N HIS A 470 16.48 4.97 -0.89
CA HIS A 470 17.04 6.29 -1.15
C HIS A 470 18.53 6.22 -1.48
N ALA A 471 19.33 5.57 -0.62
CA ALA A 471 20.78 5.44 -0.81
C ALA A 471 21.12 4.87 -2.18
N MET A 472 20.54 3.73 -2.55
CA MET A 472 20.77 3.07 -3.84
C MET A 472 20.48 3.99 -5.04
N TYR A 473 19.34 4.71 -4.99
CA TYR A 473 18.98 5.61 -6.09
C TYR A 473 19.87 6.85 -6.16
N VAL A 474 20.26 7.39 -5.01
CA VAL A 474 21.20 8.52 -4.91
C VAL A 474 22.57 8.14 -5.46
N GLU A 475 23.13 6.99 -5.06
CA GLU A 475 24.42 6.49 -5.53
C GLU A 475 24.43 6.31 -7.05
N LYS A 476 23.43 5.63 -7.61
CA LYS A 476 23.33 5.42 -9.07
C LYS A 476 23.19 6.73 -9.84
N ALA A 477 22.45 7.70 -9.30
CA ALA A 477 22.28 8.99 -9.93
C ALA A 477 23.60 9.78 -9.95
N ILE A 478 24.35 9.81 -8.82
CA ILE A 478 25.67 10.44 -8.74
C ILE A 478 26.65 9.78 -9.72
N GLN A 479 26.72 8.44 -9.74
CA GLN A 479 27.56 7.67 -10.66
C GLN A 479 27.27 7.97 -12.14
N SER A 480 26.01 8.32 -12.44
CA SER A 480 25.56 8.69 -13.78
C SER A 480 25.69 10.20 -14.09
N GLY A 481 26.34 10.96 -13.20
CA GLY A 481 26.58 12.40 -13.37
C GLY A 481 25.31 13.27 -13.26
N LYS A 482 24.28 12.80 -12.53
CA LYS A 482 23.02 13.55 -12.34
C LYS A 482 23.06 14.39 -11.07
N HIS A 483 22.38 15.53 -11.07
CA HIS A 483 22.02 16.25 -9.85
C HIS A 483 20.87 15.53 -9.14
N VAL A 484 20.89 15.46 -7.82
CA VAL A 484 19.95 14.67 -7.03
C VAL A 484 19.25 15.51 -5.97
N PHE A 485 17.94 15.55 -6.04
CA PHE A 485 17.11 15.91 -4.90
C PHE A 485 16.54 14.63 -4.29
N VAL A 486 16.84 14.35 -3.03
CA VAL A 486 16.30 13.18 -2.34
C VAL A 486 15.44 13.61 -1.15
N GLU A 487 14.26 13.00 -1.02
CA GLU A 487 13.48 13.16 0.20
C GLU A 487 14.25 12.60 1.40
N LYS A 488 13.96 13.18 2.56
CA LYS A 488 14.56 12.71 3.82
C LYS A 488 14.04 11.30 4.20
N PRO A 489 14.82 10.48 4.87
CA PRO A 489 16.24 10.64 5.16
C PRO A 489 17.11 10.35 3.93
N LEU A 490 18.35 10.81 3.94
CA LEU A 490 19.29 10.49 2.86
C LEU A 490 19.52 8.97 2.73
N CYS A 491 19.69 8.30 3.85
CA CYS A 491 19.97 6.86 3.97
C CYS A 491 19.55 6.34 5.36
N LEU A 492 19.64 5.03 5.59
CA LEU A 492 19.19 4.39 6.83
C LEU A 492 20.31 3.92 7.77
N ASN A 493 21.57 3.88 7.31
CA ASN A 493 22.70 3.41 8.11
C ASN A 493 24.02 4.10 7.73
N GLU A 494 25.04 3.93 8.60
CA GLU A 494 26.37 4.55 8.41
C GLU A 494 27.12 3.99 7.19
N THR A 495 26.90 2.74 6.80
CA THR A 495 27.53 2.14 5.60
C THR A 495 27.06 2.82 4.32
N GLU A 496 25.77 3.04 4.19
CA GLU A 496 25.19 3.77 3.07
C GLU A 496 25.68 5.23 3.05
N LEU A 497 25.75 5.88 4.20
CA LEU A 497 26.26 7.24 4.32
C LEU A 497 27.72 7.36 3.87
N ALA A 498 28.58 6.44 4.29
CA ALA A 498 29.99 6.40 3.92
C ALA A 498 30.18 6.14 2.39
N SER A 499 29.36 5.28 1.80
CA SER A 499 29.33 5.03 0.37
C SER A 499 29.00 6.30 -0.42
N ILE A 500 27.92 6.99 -0.04
CA ILE A 500 27.51 8.26 -0.68
C ILE A 500 28.60 9.33 -0.50
N GLN A 501 29.21 9.44 0.69
CA GLN A 501 30.31 10.37 0.96
C GLN A 501 31.50 10.13 0.01
N THR A 502 31.90 8.88 -0.16
CA THR A 502 32.99 8.51 -1.07
C THR A 502 32.66 8.88 -2.52
N LEU A 503 31.42 8.66 -2.95
CA LEU A 503 30.97 9.05 -4.28
C LEU A 503 31.01 10.58 -4.48
N MET A 504 30.57 11.34 -3.48
CA MET A 504 30.57 12.81 -3.54
C MET A 504 31.99 13.40 -3.58
N GLN A 505 32.94 12.80 -2.89
CA GLN A 505 34.36 13.20 -2.95
C GLN A 505 34.94 12.99 -4.35
N ASN A 506 34.53 11.93 -5.03
CA ASN A 506 35.00 11.59 -6.37
C ASN A 506 34.22 12.26 -7.50
N ASN A 507 33.05 12.87 -7.20
CA ASN A 507 32.11 13.38 -8.20
C ASN A 507 31.64 14.81 -7.84
N THR A 508 32.51 15.78 -7.99
CA THR A 508 32.30 17.19 -7.61
C THR A 508 31.29 17.94 -8.51
N GLN A 509 30.90 17.36 -9.64
CA GLN A 509 29.95 17.96 -10.58
C GLN A 509 28.48 17.75 -10.19
N SER A 510 28.17 16.69 -9.44
CA SER A 510 26.80 16.40 -9.02
C SER A 510 26.41 17.17 -7.77
N LEU A 511 25.33 17.93 -7.85
CA LEU A 511 24.71 18.52 -6.66
C LEU A 511 23.78 17.52 -6.01
N VAL A 512 23.93 17.33 -4.70
CA VAL A 512 23.01 16.52 -3.89
C VAL A 512 22.34 17.44 -2.87
N MET A 513 21.01 17.34 -2.76
CA MET A 513 20.20 18.04 -1.76
C MET A 513 19.20 17.11 -1.13
N VAL A 514 19.08 17.15 0.19
CA VAL A 514 18.04 16.42 0.94
C VAL A 514 16.88 17.36 1.24
N GLY A 515 15.64 16.87 1.17
CA GLY A 515 14.41 17.62 1.40
C GLY A 515 14.23 18.11 2.83
N PHE A 516 15.16 18.91 3.31
CA PHE A 516 15.09 19.58 4.63
C PHE A 516 14.35 20.92 4.52
N ASN A 517 13.07 20.83 4.19
CA ASN A 517 12.21 21.96 3.85
C ASN A 517 12.16 23.09 4.90
N ARG A 518 12.30 22.77 6.19
CA ARG A 518 12.05 23.72 7.30
C ARG A 518 13.01 24.92 7.29
N ARG A 519 14.27 24.72 6.88
CA ARG A 519 15.23 25.84 6.75
C ARG A 519 14.85 26.84 5.66
N PHE A 520 14.04 26.42 4.68
CA PHE A 520 13.55 27.27 3.60
C PHE A 520 12.20 27.93 3.91
N ALA A 521 11.60 27.65 5.06
CA ALA A 521 10.37 28.30 5.46
C ALA A 521 10.61 29.81 5.64
N PRO A 522 9.75 30.70 5.10
CA PRO A 522 9.96 32.13 5.16
C PRO A 522 10.27 32.69 6.57
N VAL A 523 9.53 32.17 7.57
CA VAL A 523 9.75 32.58 8.97
C VAL A 523 11.11 32.11 9.51
N ALA A 524 11.60 30.94 9.07
CA ALA A 524 12.92 30.45 9.48
C ALA A 524 14.04 31.25 8.81
N VAL A 525 13.89 31.56 7.52
CA VAL A 525 14.84 32.42 6.78
C VAL A 525 14.91 33.83 7.39
N GLU A 526 13.77 34.43 7.72
CA GLU A 526 13.72 35.77 8.33
C GLU A 526 14.42 35.78 9.69
N LEU A 527 14.18 34.79 10.54
CA LEU A 527 14.90 34.62 11.80
C LEU A 527 16.39 34.43 11.58
N ASN A 528 16.78 33.54 10.65
CA ASN A 528 18.18 33.25 10.39
C ASN A 528 18.95 34.47 9.86
N ASN A 529 18.31 35.37 9.11
CA ASN A 529 18.94 36.65 8.66
C ASN A 529 19.38 37.54 9.83
N LEU A 530 18.75 37.39 11.00
CA LEU A 530 19.18 38.06 12.23
C LEU A 530 20.26 37.26 12.97
N PHE A 531 20.02 35.95 13.18
CA PHE A 531 20.90 35.12 13.97
C PHE A 531 22.23 34.81 13.28
N SER A 532 22.30 34.80 11.95
CA SER A 532 23.55 34.60 11.20
C SER A 532 24.57 35.73 11.42
N LYS A 533 24.13 36.91 11.85
CA LYS A 533 24.98 38.08 12.18
C LYS A 533 25.54 38.01 13.60
N ILE A 534 25.06 37.11 14.43
CA ILE A 534 25.48 36.91 15.81
C ILE A 534 26.63 35.91 15.83
N THR A 535 27.78 36.33 16.32
CA THR A 535 29.00 35.51 16.43
C THR A 535 29.03 34.66 17.70
N GLU A 536 28.30 35.07 18.72
CA GLU A 536 28.18 34.37 19.99
C GLU A 536 27.49 33.01 19.84
N PRO A 537 27.82 32.01 20.69
CA PRO A 537 27.09 30.76 20.77
C PRO A 537 25.60 30.97 21.02
N LYS A 538 24.79 30.13 20.41
CA LYS A 538 23.31 30.20 20.47
C LYS A 538 22.74 28.99 21.20
N VAL A 539 21.55 29.16 21.78
CA VAL A 539 20.74 28.04 22.28
C VAL A 539 19.51 27.92 21.37
N VAL A 540 19.27 26.69 20.88
CA VAL A 540 18.11 26.37 20.06
C VAL A 540 17.28 25.32 20.78
N ASN A 541 16.04 25.67 21.15
CA ASN A 541 15.10 24.74 21.79
C ASN A 541 14.00 24.37 20.79
N ILE A 542 13.79 23.08 20.58
CA ILE A 542 12.74 22.57 19.71
C ILE A 542 11.88 21.58 20.49
N ARG A 543 10.57 21.77 20.44
CA ARG A 543 9.59 20.80 20.92
C ARG A 543 8.73 20.34 19.74
N VAL A 544 8.62 19.01 19.58
CA VAL A 544 7.80 18.37 18.56
C VAL A 544 6.77 17.45 19.20
N ASN A 545 5.50 17.73 18.99
CA ASN A 545 4.37 16.87 19.37
C ASN A 545 3.88 16.14 18.10
N ALA A 546 4.51 15.03 17.76
CA ALA A 546 4.36 14.42 16.46
C ALA A 546 3.09 13.55 16.32
N GLY A 547 2.59 13.00 17.46
CA GLY A 547 1.48 12.07 17.52
C GLY A 547 1.88 10.63 17.16
N PHE A 548 1.08 9.70 17.63
CA PHE A 548 1.30 8.26 17.51
C PHE A 548 1.21 7.79 16.05
N ILE A 549 2.13 6.90 15.66
CA ILE A 549 2.08 6.08 14.43
C ILE A 549 2.04 4.61 14.88
N PRO A 550 1.11 3.78 14.32
CA PRO A 550 1.05 2.35 14.62
C PRO A 550 2.38 1.64 14.37
N LEU A 551 2.71 0.63 15.17
CA LEU A 551 3.99 -0.09 15.10
C LEU A 551 4.18 -0.88 13.81
N ASP A 552 3.07 -1.31 13.20
CA ASP A 552 3.04 -2.00 11.90
C ASP A 552 3.19 -1.08 10.69
N HIS A 553 3.20 0.24 10.92
CA HIS A 553 3.43 1.19 9.83
C HIS A 553 4.88 1.11 9.34
N TRP A 554 5.09 1.09 8.02
CA TRP A 554 6.41 0.91 7.41
C TRP A 554 7.50 1.87 7.92
N THR A 555 7.13 3.11 8.30
CA THR A 555 8.07 4.10 8.87
C THR A 555 8.62 3.71 10.23
N GLN A 556 7.94 2.79 10.95
CA GLN A 556 8.38 2.27 12.25
C GLN A 556 9.33 1.06 12.13
N GLN A 557 9.42 0.47 10.93
CA GLN A 557 10.35 -0.65 10.66
C GLN A 557 11.74 -0.09 10.41
N ALA A 558 12.74 -0.55 11.17
CA ALA A 558 14.09 0.01 11.13
C ALA A 558 14.73 -0.11 9.74
N GLU A 559 14.53 -1.26 9.07
CA GLU A 559 15.14 -1.60 7.78
C GLU A 559 14.47 -0.89 6.59
N ILE A 560 13.21 -0.44 6.74
CA ILE A 560 12.43 0.17 5.65
C ILE A 560 12.26 1.67 5.85
N GLY A 561 11.89 2.07 7.06
CA GLY A 561 11.57 3.45 7.40
C GLY A 561 12.57 4.17 8.29
N GLY A 562 13.46 3.44 8.98
CA GLY A 562 14.46 3.97 9.91
C GLY A 562 13.87 4.49 11.23
N GLY A 563 12.59 4.30 11.50
CA GLY A 563 11.92 4.86 12.68
C GLY A 563 11.78 6.38 12.65
N ARG A 564 11.36 6.96 13.76
CA ARG A 564 11.13 8.41 13.87
C ARG A 564 12.43 9.21 13.97
N ILE A 565 13.47 8.63 14.55
CA ILE A 565 14.76 9.32 14.73
C ILE A 565 15.40 9.59 13.38
N VAL A 566 15.64 8.58 12.59
CA VAL A 566 16.24 8.74 11.26
C VAL A 566 15.26 9.41 10.29
N GLY A 567 13.99 8.97 10.29
CA GLY A 567 12.99 9.40 9.31
C GLY A 567 12.37 10.79 9.54
N GLU A 568 12.46 11.38 10.75
CA GLU A 568 11.84 12.68 11.03
C GLU A 568 12.71 13.65 11.84
N ILE A 569 13.45 13.18 12.85
CA ILE A 569 14.27 14.06 13.69
C ILE A 569 15.38 14.74 12.89
N CYS A 570 15.85 14.14 11.80
CA CYS A 570 16.80 14.74 10.86
C CYS A 570 16.41 16.19 10.43
N HIS A 571 15.14 16.46 10.23
CA HIS A 571 14.66 17.83 9.92
C HIS A 571 15.02 18.87 10.98
N PHE A 572 14.98 18.48 12.25
CA PHE A 572 15.20 19.39 13.37
C PHE A 572 16.68 19.55 13.65
N ILE A 573 17.48 18.52 13.41
CA ILE A 573 18.94 18.61 13.47
C ILE A 573 19.43 19.58 12.37
N ASP A 574 18.92 19.42 11.15
CA ASP A 574 19.21 20.33 10.05
C ASP A 574 18.82 21.78 10.37
N LEU A 575 17.65 22.00 10.96
CA LEU A 575 17.18 23.33 11.35
C LEU A 575 18.06 23.93 12.45
N MET A 576 18.57 23.13 13.39
CA MET A 576 19.52 23.58 14.40
C MET A 576 20.86 24.00 13.75
N GLN A 577 21.40 23.23 12.81
CA GLN A 577 22.59 23.64 12.05
C GLN A 577 22.36 24.97 11.33
N PHE A 578 21.19 25.15 10.74
CA PHE A 578 20.81 26.37 10.03
C PHE A 578 20.86 27.59 10.96
N PHE A 579 20.28 27.51 12.16
CA PHE A 579 20.28 28.64 13.11
C PHE A 579 21.62 28.89 13.82
N THR A 580 22.35 27.80 14.12
CA THR A 580 23.65 27.91 14.77
C THR A 580 24.76 28.29 13.80
N ASN A 581 24.56 28.05 12.51
CA ASN A 581 25.56 28.12 11.45
C ASN A 581 26.83 27.31 11.81
N SER A 582 26.63 26.11 12.34
CA SER A 582 27.72 25.27 12.84
C SER A 582 27.33 23.78 12.78
N THR A 583 28.32 22.92 12.67
CA THR A 583 28.14 21.46 12.63
C THR A 583 28.01 20.88 14.03
N PRO A 584 27.19 19.83 14.23
CA PRO A 584 27.12 19.07 15.47
C PRO A 584 28.42 18.26 15.68
N ILE A 585 28.94 18.27 16.92
CA ILE A 585 30.17 17.56 17.29
C ILE A 585 29.96 16.52 18.40
N LYS A 586 28.84 16.62 19.14
CA LYS A 586 28.53 15.69 20.23
C LYS A 586 27.04 15.67 20.48
N VAL A 587 26.49 14.48 20.75
CA VAL A 587 25.07 14.30 21.08
C VAL A 587 24.91 13.41 22.31
N TYR A 588 23.92 13.72 23.12
CA TYR A 588 23.35 12.87 24.17
C TYR A 588 21.85 12.79 23.95
N ALA A 589 21.30 11.60 24.13
CA ALA A 589 19.87 11.34 23.97
C ALA A 589 19.42 10.29 24.95
N ASP A 590 18.19 10.44 25.45
CA ASP A 590 17.51 9.46 26.28
C ASP A 590 16.04 9.42 25.94
N CYS A 591 15.39 8.28 26.14
CA CYS A 591 13.99 8.06 25.83
C CYS A 591 13.20 7.59 27.03
N ILE A 592 11.88 7.71 26.99
CA ILE A 592 11.04 7.16 28.06
C ILE A 592 11.20 5.65 28.13
N SER A 593 10.97 5.08 29.33
CA SER A 593 10.88 3.63 29.54
C SER A 593 9.43 3.27 29.85
N SER A 594 8.78 2.51 28.97
CA SER A 594 7.38 2.09 29.13
C SER A 594 7.18 0.70 28.54
N ASN A 595 6.33 -0.10 29.21
CA ASN A 595 5.87 -1.39 28.69
C ASN A 595 4.54 -1.26 27.92
N SER A 596 4.06 -0.04 27.67
CA SER A 596 2.82 0.21 26.95
C SER A 596 3.02 0.06 25.44
N ILE A 597 2.17 -0.74 24.80
CA ILE A 597 2.13 -0.89 23.33
C ILE A 597 1.79 0.45 22.65
N GLN A 598 1.14 1.38 23.35
CA GLN A 598 0.74 2.68 22.81
C GLN A 598 1.83 3.76 22.89
N ALA A 599 2.95 3.47 23.54
CA ALA A 599 4.05 4.41 23.72
C ALA A 599 5.37 3.73 23.36
N LYS A 600 5.74 3.74 22.06
CA LYS A 600 7.07 3.30 21.65
C LYS A 600 8.12 4.21 22.28
N ASN A 601 9.10 3.63 22.99
CA ASN A 601 10.05 4.38 23.82
C ASN A 601 10.85 5.40 22.99
N ASP A 602 11.44 4.97 21.89
CA ASP A 602 12.25 5.80 20.99
C ASP A 602 11.46 6.79 20.12
N ASP A 603 10.12 6.79 20.20
CA ASP A 603 9.25 7.84 19.67
C ASP A 603 9.03 9.00 20.68
N ASN A 604 9.55 8.88 21.91
CA ASN A 604 9.40 9.87 22.98
C ASN A 604 10.77 10.10 23.65
N ILE A 605 11.49 11.11 23.15
CA ILE A 605 12.92 11.29 23.34
C ILE A 605 13.30 12.74 23.68
N ALA A 606 14.30 12.89 24.52
CA ALA A 606 15.00 14.16 24.79
C ALA A 606 16.43 14.05 24.25
N ILE A 607 16.85 15.09 23.51
CA ILE A 607 18.14 15.15 22.84
C ILE A 607 18.83 16.45 23.14
N VAL A 608 20.13 16.39 23.43
CA VAL A 608 21.03 17.56 23.57
C VAL A 608 22.17 17.43 22.57
N ILE A 609 22.38 18.45 21.74
CA ILE A 609 23.43 18.50 20.73
C ILE A 609 24.39 19.67 21.02
N ARG A 610 25.69 19.40 21.04
CA ARG A 610 26.75 20.41 21.08
C ARG A 610 27.24 20.67 19.66
N PHE A 611 27.33 21.93 19.29
CA PHE A 611 27.88 22.40 18.01
C PHE A 611 29.33 22.89 18.14
N ALA A 612 30.08 22.85 17.04
CA ALA A 612 31.51 23.21 17.01
C ALA A 612 31.79 24.64 17.49
N ASN A 613 30.92 25.61 17.24
CA ASN A 613 31.03 26.99 17.70
C ASN A 613 30.58 27.21 19.16
N GLY A 614 30.34 26.15 19.91
CA GLY A 614 29.90 26.21 21.30
C GLY A 614 28.38 26.33 21.51
N SER A 615 27.58 26.44 20.45
CA SER A 615 26.11 26.46 20.52
C SER A 615 25.55 25.14 21.05
N ILE A 616 24.32 25.18 21.58
CA ILE A 616 23.59 24.02 22.09
C ILE A 616 22.22 23.96 21.46
N GLY A 617 21.85 22.76 21.01
CA GLY A 617 20.51 22.40 20.57
C GLY A 617 19.84 21.46 21.55
N ASN A 618 18.60 21.76 21.94
CA ASN A 618 17.75 20.88 22.74
C ASN A 618 16.51 20.50 21.93
N LEU A 619 16.23 19.20 21.86
CA LEU A 619 15.02 18.70 21.18
C LEU A 619 14.23 17.78 22.10
N THR A 620 12.97 18.11 22.33
CA THR A 620 11.99 17.19 22.93
C THR A 620 11.04 16.76 21.83
N TYR A 621 11.11 15.47 21.49
CA TYR A 621 10.25 14.84 20.48
C TYR A 621 9.32 13.85 21.17
N VAL A 622 8.00 14.00 21.02
CA VAL A 622 7.00 13.16 21.68
C VAL A 622 5.93 12.71 20.68
N ALA A 623 5.53 11.44 20.78
CA ALA A 623 4.47 10.83 20.01
C ALA A 623 3.19 10.57 20.82
N ASN A 624 3.26 10.66 22.15
CA ASN A 624 2.15 10.40 23.09
C ASN A 624 1.44 11.67 23.59
N GLY A 625 1.77 12.85 23.08
CA GLY A 625 1.13 14.10 23.46
C GLY A 625 -0.25 14.28 22.85
N ASP A 626 -1.09 15.12 23.46
CA ASP A 626 -2.40 15.47 22.93
C ASP A 626 -2.28 16.29 21.63
N LYS A 627 -3.10 15.94 20.64
CA LYS A 627 -3.07 16.53 19.29
C LYS A 627 -3.61 17.95 19.20
N SER A 628 -4.24 18.48 20.25
CA SER A 628 -4.67 19.87 20.33
C SER A 628 -3.50 20.83 20.53
N LEU A 629 -2.37 20.35 21.10
CA LEU A 629 -1.14 21.13 21.16
C LEU A 629 -0.50 21.22 19.78
N PRO A 630 -0.15 22.44 19.27
CA PRO A 630 0.52 22.62 18.00
C PRO A 630 1.75 21.74 17.85
N LYS A 631 1.99 21.19 16.64
CA LYS A 631 3.00 20.16 16.41
C LYS A 631 4.42 20.65 16.74
N GLU A 632 4.81 21.83 16.28
CA GLU A 632 6.20 22.28 16.31
C GLU A 632 6.33 23.63 17.00
N ARG A 633 7.25 23.74 17.97
CA ARG A 633 7.67 25.01 18.58
C ARG A 633 9.18 25.10 18.57
N ILE A 634 9.70 26.16 18.02
CA ILE A 634 11.13 26.44 17.91
C ILE A 634 11.43 27.76 18.60
N GLU A 635 12.49 27.81 19.41
CA GLU A 635 12.98 28.99 20.10
C GLU A 635 14.48 29.07 19.89
N VAL A 636 14.96 30.27 19.49
CA VAL A 636 16.38 30.55 19.23
C VAL A 636 16.81 31.74 20.08
N PHE A 637 17.87 31.57 20.83
CA PHE A 637 18.40 32.58 21.73
C PHE A 637 19.88 32.89 21.42
N GLY A 638 20.25 34.15 21.38
CA GLY A 638 21.63 34.62 21.20
C GLY A 638 21.69 36.14 20.98
N GLY A 639 22.78 36.81 21.36
CA GLY A 639 23.01 38.22 21.13
C GLY A 639 21.89 39.14 21.64
N ASN A 640 21.30 38.83 22.80
CA ASN A 640 20.14 39.54 23.38
C ASN A 640 18.90 39.56 22.49
N ILE A 641 18.76 38.58 21.60
CA ILE A 641 17.59 38.37 20.74
C ILE A 641 16.99 36.98 21.06
N CYS A 642 15.66 36.91 21.08
CA CYS A 642 14.92 35.66 21.08
C CYS A 642 14.03 35.60 19.85
N GLY A 643 14.10 34.50 19.10
CA GLY A 643 13.22 34.16 17.97
C GLY A 643 12.33 33.00 18.32
N VAL A 644 11.05 33.08 17.95
CA VAL A 644 10.06 32.00 18.19
C VAL A 644 9.34 31.68 16.90
N ILE A 645 9.16 30.37 16.61
CA ILE A 645 8.31 29.88 15.53
C ILE A 645 7.26 28.96 16.12
N ASN A 646 5.99 29.15 15.77
CA ASN A 646 4.85 28.34 16.15
C ASN A 646 4.32 27.59 14.93
N ASP A 647 4.59 26.28 14.86
CA ASP A 647 4.12 25.33 13.82
C ASP A 647 4.27 25.86 12.37
N PHE A 648 5.23 26.77 12.13
CA PHE A 648 5.43 27.46 10.85
C PHE A 648 4.20 28.22 10.33
N LYS A 649 3.25 28.54 11.22
CA LYS A 649 2.09 29.37 10.92
C LYS A 649 2.35 30.85 11.22
N ASP A 650 3.06 31.08 12.30
CA ASP A 650 3.49 32.39 12.75
C ASP A 650 4.81 32.28 13.53
N GLY A 651 5.36 33.46 13.88
CA GLY A 651 6.52 33.57 14.73
C GLY A 651 6.62 34.96 15.36
N ALA A 652 7.64 35.15 16.17
CA ALA A 652 7.94 36.44 16.79
C ALA A 652 9.44 36.61 17.03
N ILE A 653 9.89 37.86 16.96
CA ILE A 653 11.24 38.31 17.35
C ILE A 653 11.11 39.21 18.57
N TYR A 654 11.85 38.90 19.62
CA TYR A 654 11.98 39.68 20.84
C TYR A 654 13.37 40.36 20.86
N LYS A 655 13.41 41.66 20.80
CA LYS A 655 14.65 42.45 20.78
C LYS A 655 14.41 43.80 21.37
N ASN A 656 15.31 44.30 22.25
CA ASN A 656 15.25 45.61 22.87
C ASN A 656 13.88 45.90 23.52
N ASN A 657 13.33 44.97 24.29
CA ASN A 657 12.00 45.04 24.93
C ASN A 657 10.82 45.23 23.94
N LYS A 658 11.03 44.95 22.67
CA LYS A 658 9.99 44.99 21.62
C LYS A 658 9.73 43.62 21.06
N VAL A 659 8.47 43.40 20.65
CA VAL A 659 8.04 42.16 19.98
C VAL A 659 7.66 42.49 18.55
N THR A 660 8.28 41.79 17.59
CA THR A 660 7.91 41.89 16.18
C THR A 660 7.28 40.56 15.77
N SER A 661 6.02 40.60 15.37
CA SER A 661 5.32 39.42 14.86
C SER A 661 5.75 39.09 13.44
N LEU A 662 5.94 37.80 13.17
CA LEU A 662 6.26 37.23 11.86
C LEU A 662 5.09 36.43 11.31
N LYS A 663 4.77 36.64 10.04
CA LYS A 663 3.79 35.81 9.32
C LYS A 663 4.51 34.75 8.51
N SER A 664 3.94 33.56 8.44
CA SER A 664 4.49 32.46 7.64
C SER A 664 3.53 32.06 6.52
N SER A 665 4.09 31.70 5.37
CA SER A 665 3.34 31.20 4.21
C SER A 665 3.56 29.71 3.97
N GLY A 666 3.99 28.95 4.99
CA GLY A 666 4.16 27.49 4.91
C GLY A 666 5.52 26.99 5.38
N LYS A 667 5.74 25.69 5.21
CA LYS A 667 6.92 24.97 5.74
C LYS A 667 8.13 24.93 4.78
N GLY A 668 8.13 25.69 3.68
CA GLY A 668 9.30 25.86 2.82
C GLY A 668 9.44 24.91 1.63
N HIS A 669 8.47 24.01 1.35
CA HIS A 669 8.60 23.05 0.26
C HIS A 669 8.75 23.68 -1.14
N SER A 670 8.04 24.77 -1.45
CA SER A 670 8.20 25.44 -2.74
C SER A 670 9.54 26.16 -2.84
N GLN A 671 9.99 26.74 -1.74
CA GLN A 671 11.25 27.47 -1.67
C GLN A 671 12.46 26.54 -1.79
N GLU A 672 12.43 25.35 -1.17
CA GLU A 672 13.50 24.37 -1.28
C GLU A 672 13.67 23.84 -2.70
N VAL A 673 12.54 23.48 -3.36
CA VAL A 673 12.56 22.99 -4.75
C VAL A 673 13.08 24.09 -5.69
N ALA A 674 12.59 25.33 -5.52
CA ALA A 674 13.04 26.46 -6.33
C ALA A 674 14.52 26.78 -6.12
N ALA A 675 15.02 26.72 -4.87
CA ALA A 675 16.42 26.97 -4.56
C ALA A 675 17.33 25.92 -5.24
N PHE A 676 16.97 24.64 -5.20
CA PHE A 676 17.74 23.57 -5.82
C PHE A 676 17.81 23.72 -7.35
N ILE A 677 16.66 23.94 -8.01
CA ILE A 677 16.63 24.14 -9.47
C ILE A 677 17.43 25.39 -9.87
N LYS A 678 17.30 26.47 -9.13
CA LYS A 678 18.05 27.72 -9.37
C LYS A 678 19.57 27.51 -9.25
N SER A 679 20.03 26.72 -8.27
CA SER A 679 21.47 26.42 -8.13
C SER A 679 22.01 25.66 -9.34
N ILE A 680 21.25 24.71 -9.88
CA ILE A 680 21.61 23.98 -11.11
C ILE A 680 21.63 24.94 -12.30
N GLU A 681 20.62 25.79 -12.44
CA GLU A 681 20.49 26.75 -13.53
C GLU A 681 21.66 27.75 -13.56
N GLN A 682 22.10 28.17 -12.38
CA GLN A 682 23.17 29.15 -12.21
C GLN A 682 24.58 28.55 -12.10
N GLY A 683 24.69 27.20 -12.03
CA GLY A 683 25.98 26.53 -11.82
C GLY A 683 26.59 26.86 -10.45
N THR A 684 25.78 27.14 -9.43
CA THR A 684 26.23 27.44 -8.08
C THR A 684 26.22 26.18 -7.19
N ALA A 685 26.82 26.26 -6.00
CA ALA A 685 26.80 25.17 -5.03
C ALA A 685 25.37 24.80 -4.59
N SER A 686 25.19 23.57 -4.09
CA SER A 686 23.92 23.12 -3.51
C SER A 686 23.47 24.07 -2.39
N PRO A 687 22.16 24.37 -2.26
CA PRO A 687 21.63 25.24 -1.18
C PRO A 687 21.89 24.69 0.23
N ILE A 688 22.13 23.39 0.34
CA ILE A 688 22.63 22.74 1.56
C ILE A 688 23.92 22.04 1.17
N SER A 689 25.04 22.38 1.84
CA SER A 689 26.30 21.69 1.58
C SER A 689 26.23 20.21 1.95
N PHE A 690 26.95 19.37 1.21
CA PHE A 690 26.95 17.94 1.51
C PHE A 690 27.50 17.63 2.91
N GLU A 691 28.46 18.43 3.41
CA GLU A 691 28.97 18.35 4.79
C GLU A 691 27.85 18.54 5.84
N SER A 692 26.96 19.53 5.62
CA SER A 692 25.81 19.74 6.51
C SER A 692 24.81 18.58 6.43
N ILE A 693 24.56 18.05 5.23
CA ILE A 693 23.70 16.88 5.02
C ILE A 693 24.29 15.63 5.72
N HIS A 694 25.58 15.38 5.54
CA HIS A 694 26.31 14.28 6.17
C HIS A 694 26.24 14.39 7.68
N ALA A 695 26.58 15.54 8.25
CA ALA A 695 26.56 15.77 9.70
C ALA A 695 25.15 15.61 10.30
N THR A 696 24.10 16.09 9.61
CA THR A 696 22.70 15.85 10.00
C THR A 696 22.38 14.36 10.05
N THR A 697 22.70 13.63 8.98
CA THR A 697 22.38 12.20 8.86
C THR A 697 23.15 11.38 9.88
N LEU A 698 24.47 11.60 10.01
CA LEU A 698 25.30 10.91 11.01
C LEU A 698 24.80 11.17 12.43
N THR A 699 24.38 12.40 12.75
CA THR A 699 23.83 12.72 14.06
C THR A 699 22.62 11.86 14.41
N THR A 700 21.76 11.51 13.45
CA THR A 700 20.60 10.63 13.72
C THR A 700 21.04 9.23 14.13
N PHE A 701 22.10 8.70 13.55
CA PHE A 701 22.67 7.39 13.95
C PHE A 701 23.32 7.46 15.32
N LYS A 702 24.04 8.54 15.60
CA LYS A 702 24.66 8.76 16.93
C LYS A 702 23.63 9.00 18.04
N ILE A 703 22.43 9.47 17.73
CA ILE A 703 21.29 9.52 18.66
C ILE A 703 20.85 8.09 19.04
N LEU A 704 20.72 7.20 18.05
CA LEU A 704 20.40 5.78 18.32
C LEU A 704 21.48 5.11 19.18
N ASP A 705 22.77 5.39 18.91
CA ASP A 705 23.88 4.90 19.71
C ASP A 705 23.83 5.46 21.14
N ALA A 706 23.53 6.74 21.33
CA ALA A 706 23.40 7.36 22.64
C ALA A 706 22.30 6.70 23.49
N ILE A 707 21.12 6.45 22.89
CA ILE A 707 20.02 5.74 23.56
C ILE A 707 20.45 4.32 23.96
N ARG A 708 21.10 3.60 23.03
CA ARG A 708 21.52 2.21 23.24
C ARG A 708 22.58 2.08 24.33
N THR A 709 23.52 3.03 24.42
CA THR A 709 24.66 2.98 25.34
C THR A 709 24.43 3.73 26.63
N GLY A 710 23.48 4.66 26.69
CA GLY A 710 23.29 5.62 27.78
C GLY A 710 24.42 6.65 27.92
N LEU A 711 25.29 6.76 26.88
CA LEU A 711 26.48 7.62 26.91
C LEU A 711 26.43 8.67 25.79
N PRO A 712 27.04 9.86 26.01
CA PRO A 712 27.23 10.84 24.95
C PRO A 712 28.06 10.26 23.79
N GLN A 713 27.66 10.56 22.56
CA GLN A 713 28.34 10.14 21.33
C GLN A 713 29.04 11.33 20.65
N THR A 714 30.26 11.10 20.16
CA THR A 714 31.00 12.08 19.33
C THR A 714 30.55 11.94 17.88
N ILE A 715 30.43 13.08 17.20
CA ILE A 715 30.09 13.16 15.76
C ILE A 715 31.36 13.68 15.06
N ASN A 716 32.03 12.79 14.33
CA ASN A 716 33.30 13.08 13.65
C ASN A 716 33.08 13.21 12.13
#